data_3906946b12e7cd2d73d1c9123e3f07e1
#
_entry.id   3906946b12e7cd2d73d1c9123e3f07e1
#
_cell.length_a   1.000
_cell.length_b   1.000
_cell.length_c   1.000
_cell.angle_alpha   90.00
_cell.angle_beta   90.00
_cell.angle_gamma   90.00
#
_symmetry.space_group_name_H-M   'P 1'
#
loop_
_entity.id
_entity.type
_entity.pdbx_description
1 polymer ?
#
loop_
_entity_poly.entity_id
_entity_poly.type
_entity_poly.pdbx_seq_one_letter_code
_entity_poly.pdbx_strand_id
1 'polypeptide(L)'
;MLLSLLAPLCLTLSPAMEITADTVLDPAQTYGPLIIKASNITLDGRGAAVVGKTSGDPREYTGTGIFAQGVSGVTLKNVRVKGWETGLRIEDGSGWRIEDCDLSDNFHDPAFGWGENGRRGGLVLVRVQHSTLCRTRANRVWDGCVLVESNDNLLENNDFSHTSNTCLKLWTACRNQIRNNVLSWGLRIDPGEVHARDSTCVLIESGSNDNRFADNDCTHGGDGIFVRVLNGWVSTGNVFERNDCSYANNNCIESWSPRNTYIGNKANHGSYGFWMGGSDQTVLEDNEASYNGLPTGMHNSPHLPGAGHAGIIFLFGTSSHTIARGNRCLGNNGAGIALVGDLDSEGRKWKAFHWIVEQNTLAENRWGVYVKHADWIDLAANVFRSNREHDVLNDGNVTNLFERGENAAVRKPPQAVLEGPARAVVGQAVVFDASASRDPTGGTLRFRWDLGDSTISDQPRVEHVFLRPGFHRVGLTVQNDLLSDLGWRDLYAVEDVVEFGTNGQAGQWSWSDPQSQVHFSDDREQQISGGESLAAVVQPYSGGRVSLLYPAAKDAAVTLSDKTHLVFWIRAINENVPAWQETNPLVTLYESETTSATLTPVTDLMSQRPNSEEREGWTYFAIPLAGDEQWKRAGVDLKQVNYLTIGFDSWGAPPLRIWIDGLAWKTSGRE
;
A
#
# COMPACT_ATOMS: atom_id res chain seq x y z
N MET A 1 -54.69 37.46 5.90
CA MET A 1 -54.16 36.12 5.79
C MET A 1 -53.38 36.05 4.49
N LEU A 2 -52.12 36.54 4.50
CA LEU A 2 -51.22 36.49 3.35
C LEU A 2 -50.35 35.26 3.49
N LEU A 3 -50.54 34.28 2.62
CA LEU A 3 -49.58 33.19 2.43
C LEU A 3 -48.42 33.72 1.57
N SER A 4 -47.25 33.88 2.16
CA SER A 4 -46.01 34.08 1.42
C SER A 4 -45.52 32.71 0.91
N LEU A 5 -45.61 32.49 -0.40
CA LEU A 5 -44.93 31.41 -1.09
C LEU A 5 -43.41 31.70 -1.08
N LEU A 6 -42.69 31.01 -0.24
CA LEU A 6 -41.24 30.86 -0.38
C LEU A 6 -41.02 29.80 -1.46
N ALA A 7 -40.66 30.21 -2.66
CA ALA A 7 -40.12 29.33 -3.67
C ALA A 7 -38.74 28.79 -3.18
N PRO A 8 -38.45 27.49 -3.30
CA PRO A 8 -37.14 26.99 -3.03
C PRO A 8 -36.17 27.59 -4.07
N LEU A 9 -35.16 28.35 -3.60
CA LEU A 9 -34.04 28.74 -4.44
C LEU A 9 -33.31 27.42 -4.83
N CYS A 10 -33.57 26.95 -6.02
CA CYS A 10 -32.78 25.94 -6.67
C CYS A 10 -31.44 26.61 -7.02
N LEU A 11 -30.42 26.43 -6.22
CA LEU A 11 -29.04 26.83 -6.54
C LEU A 11 -28.59 26.03 -7.77
N THR A 12 -28.83 26.59 -8.97
CA THR A 12 -28.17 26.09 -10.17
C THR A 12 -26.70 26.40 -10.02
N LEU A 13 -25.86 25.36 -9.90
CA LEU A 13 -24.42 25.50 -9.98
C LEU A 13 -24.08 26.28 -11.26
N SER A 14 -23.28 27.33 -11.13
CA SER A 14 -22.76 28.07 -12.29
C SER A 14 -22.07 27.10 -13.24
N PRO A 15 -22.18 27.26 -14.57
CA PRO A 15 -21.45 26.41 -15.50
C PRO A 15 -19.95 26.48 -15.21
N ALA A 16 -19.23 25.36 -15.44
CA ALA A 16 -17.81 25.29 -15.22
C ALA A 16 -17.06 26.33 -16.10
N MET A 17 -16.13 27.05 -15.52
CA MET A 17 -15.26 27.97 -16.23
C MET A 17 -14.00 27.22 -16.71
N GLU A 18 -13.76 27.22 -18.01
CA GLU A 18 -12.53 26.65 -18.57
C GLU A 18 -11.37 27.63 -18.54
N ILE A 19 -10.21 27.18 -18.09
CA ILE A 19 -8.97 27.94 -18.00
C ILE A 19 -8.02 27.43 -19.08
N THR A 20 -7.83 28.23 -20.12
CA THR A 20 -7.06 27.88 -21.31
C THR A 20 -5.81 28.73 -21.53
N ALA A 21 -5.54 29.70 -20.66
CA ALA A 21 -4.36 30.59 -20.67
C ALA A 21 -4.08 31.13 -19.26
N ASP A 22 -2.99 31.87 -19.11
CA ASP A 22 -2.69 32.58 -17.88
C ASP A 22 -3.91 33.41 -17.44
N THR A 23 -4.34 33.15 -16.22
CA THR A 23 -5.58 33.71 -15.68
C THR A 23 -5.37 34.26 -14.29
N VAL A 24 -5.91 35.44 -14.06
CA VAL A 24 -5.97 36.09 -12.74
C VAL A 24 -7.43 36.26 -12.38
N LEU A 25 -7.84 35.69 -11.25
CA LEU A 25 -9.21 35.81 -10.77
C LEU A 25 -9.42 37.16 -10.04
N ASP A 26 -10.65 37.66 -10.09
CA ASP A 26 -11.07 38.83 -9.32
C ASP A 26 -11.45 38.38 -7.89
N PRO A 27 -10.71 38.81 -6.86
CA PRO A 27 -11.00 38.42 -5.47
C PRO A 27 -12.36 38.92 -4.94
N ALA A 28 -12.99 39.89 -5.62
CA ALA A 28 -14.32 40.38 -5.27
C ALA A 28 -15.46 39.46 -5.81
N GLN A 29 -15.12 38.51 -6.68
CA GLN A 29 -16.07 37.58 -7.25
C GLN A 29 -15.98 36.19 -6.61
N THR A 30 -17.10 35.45 -6.67
CA THR A 30 -17.19 34.04 -6.32
C THR A 30 -17.34 33.23 -7.61
N TYR A 31 -16.56 32.18 -7.73
CA TYR A 31 -16.53 31.33 -8.91
C TYR A 31 -17.22 29.99 -8.63
N GLY A 32 -17.86 29.42 -9.65
CA GLY A 32 -18.25 28.01 -9.72
C GLY A 32 -17.05 27.11 -10.00
N PRO A 33 -17.27 25.89 -10.48
CA PRO A 33 -16.17 24.94 -10.71
C PRO A 33 -15.25 25.42 -11.85
N LEU A 34 -13.94 25.20 -11.70
CA LEU A 34 -12.94 25.54 -12.70
C LEU A 34 -12.37 24.28 -13.33
N ILE A 35 -12.17 24.29 -14.64
CA ILE A 35 -11.53 23.19 -15.39
C ILE A 35 -10.29 23.73 -16.10
N ILE A 36 -9.10 23.28 -15.69
CA ILE A 36 -7.84 23.67 -16.31
C ILE A 36 -7.58 22.80 -17.54
N LYS A 37 -7.49 23.42 -18.72
CA LYS A 37 -7.39 22.77 -20.02
C LYS A 37 -6.05 23.00 -20.75
N ALA A 38 -5.18 23.88 -20.25
CA ALA A 38 -3.93 24.20 -20.87
C ALA A 38 -2.73 23.92 -19.96
N SER A 39 -1.64 23.45 -20.54
CA SER A 39 -0.35 23.27 -19.89
C SER A 39 0.47 24.57 -19.88
N ASN A 40 1.43 24.63 -18.95
CA ASN A 40 2.40 25.74 -18.82
C ASN A 40 1.74 27.13 -18.60
N ILE A 41 0.68 27.16 -17.83
CA ILE A 41 -0.06 28.38 -17.49
C ILE A 41 -0.02 28.65 -15.99
N THR A 42 -0.32 29.91 -15.64
CA THR A 42 -0.54 30.33 -14.25
C THR A 42 -2.01 30.69 -14.02
N LEU A 43 -2.61 30.07 -13.00
CA LEU A 43 -3.87 30.48 -12.41
C LEU A 43 -3.60 31.12 -11.06
N ASP A 44 -3.70 32.46 -10.98
CA ASP A 44 -3.57 33.22 -9.74
C ASP A 44 -4.95 33.62 -9.23
N GLY A 45 -5.36 33.01 -8.12
CA GLY A 45 -6.64 33.32 -7.50
C GLY A 45 -6.70 34.69 -6.81
N ARG A 46 -5.59 35.29 -6.44
CA ARG A 46 -5.52 36.51 -5.62
C ARG A 46 -6.42 36.49 -4.37
N GLY A 47 -6.69 35.32 -3.85
CA GLY A 47 -7.61 35.10 -2.73
C GLY A 47 -9.08 34.96 -3.11
N ALA A 48 -9.40 34.87 -4.40
CA ALA A 48 -10.76 34.56 -4.88
C ALA A 48 -11.23 33.19 -4.38
N ALA A 49 -12.56 33.05 -4.28
CA ALA A 49 -13.18 31.83 -3.79
C ALA A 49 -13.89 31.06 -4.92
N VAL A 50 -13.59 29.76 -5.00
CA VAL A 50 -14.32 28.76 -5.80
C VAL A 50 -15.27 28.03 -4.84
N VAL A 51 -16.57 28.22 -4.99
CA VAL A 51 -17.54 27.85 -3.98
C VAL A 51 -18.61 26.94 -4.57
N GLY A 52 -18.77 25.78 -3.93
CA GLY A 52 -19.86 24.83 -4.19
C GLY A 52 -21.02 25.00 -3.20
N LYS A 53 -21.45 23.89 -2.62
CA LYS A 53 -22.49 23.88 -1.59
C LYS A 53 -21.89 24.37 -0.26
N THR A 54 -22.45 25.41 0.36
CA THR A 54 -21.92 25.99 1.62
C THR A 54 -22.91 25.89 2.78
N SER A 55 -24.02 25.22 2.59
CA SER A 55 -25.06 25.02 3.62
C SER A 55 -25.51 23.56 3.61
N GLY A 56 -25.94 23.07 4.75
CA GLY A 56 -26.37 21.68 4.93
C GLY A 56 -25.22 20.78 5.41
N ASP A 57 -25.43 19.49 5.27
CA ASP A 57 -24.47 18.48 5.72
C ASP A 57 -23.27 18.40 4.78
N PRO A 58 -22.02 18.54 5.28
CA PRO A 58 -20.82 18.39 4.46
C PRO A 58 -20.68 17.01 3.78
N ARG A 59 -21.34 15.97 4.30
CA ARG A 59 -21.42 14.63 3.70
C ARG A 59 -22.21 14.56 2.40
N GLU A 60 -22.97 15.61 2.09
CA GLU A 60 -23.74 15.73 0.86
C GLU A 60 -23.07 16.61 -0.20
N TYR A 61 -21.83 17.07 0.05
CA TYR A 61 -21.10 17.84 -0.94
C TYR A 61 -20.71 16.96 -2.13
N THR A 62 -20.88 17.48 -3.34
CA THR A 62 -20.64 16.75 -4.59
C THR A 62 -19.76 17.56 -5.54
N GLY A 63 -19.17 16.87 -6.51
CA GLY A 63 -18.37 17.49 -7.57
C GLY A 63 -17.00 17.97 -7.11
N THR A 64 -16.27 18.57 -8.04
CA THR A 64 -14.89 19.03 -7.84
C THR A 64 -14.79 20.53 -8.08
N GLY A 65 -14.16 21.24 -7.14
CA GLY A 65 -14.00 22.70 -7.23
C GLY A 65 -13.05 23.11 -8.36
N ILE A 66 -11.85 22.52 -8.41
CA ILE A 66 -10.88 22.72 -9.51
C ILE A 66 -10.47 21.34 -10.03
N PHE A 67 -10.64 21.13 -11.31
CA PHE A 67 -10.30 19.88 -12.00
C PHE A 67 -9.30 20.11 -13.13
N ALA A 68 -8.35 19.20 -13.27
CA ALA A 68 -7.42 19.16 -14.38
C ALA A 68 -7.09 17.72 -14.77
N GLN A 69 -7.01 17.45 -16.08
CA GLN A 69 -6.61 16.15 -16.59
C GLN A 69 -5.71 16.31 -17.82
N GLY A 70 -4.60 15.55 -17.84
CA GLY A 70 -3.68 15.51 -18.98
C GLY A 70 -2.91 16.82 -19.22
N VAL A 71 -2.79 17.71 -18.22
CA VAL A 71 -2.09 18.97 -18.33
C VAL A 71 -0.92 19.07 -17.35
N SER A 72 0.16 19.74 -17.75
CA SER A 72 1.42 19.80 -17.02
C SER A 72 1.99 21.21 -16.94
N GLY A 73 2.93 21.45 -16.01
CA GLY A 73 3.61 22.73 -15.88
C GLY A 73 2.72 23.89 -15.40
N VAL A 74 1.62 23.59 -14.72
CA VAL A 74 0.65 24.59 -14.24
C VAL A 74 1.09 25.14 -12.89
N THR A 75 1.04 26.46 -12.73
CA THR A 75 1.14 27.13 -11.43
C THR A 75 -0.27 27.51 -10.96
N LEU A 76 -0.73 26.90 -9.86
CA LEU A 76 -1.97 27.27 -9.18
C LEU A 76 -1.63 27.93 -7.85
N LYS A 77 -2.09 29.16 -7.63
CA LYS A 77 -1.78 29.87 -6.40
C LYS A 77 -2.87 30.79 -5.90
N ASN A 78 -2.85 31.06 -4.60
CA ASN A 78 -3.68 32.06 -3.93
C ASN A 78 -5.19 31.86 -4.16
N VAL A 79 -5.69 30.62 -4.21
CA VAL A 79 -7.13 30.32 -4.40
C VAL A 79 -7.72 29.67 -3.16
N ARG A 80 -8.99 29.99 -2.86
CA ARG A 80 -9.76 29.32 -1.81
C ARG A 80 -10.85 28.46 -2.45
N VAL A 81 -10.92 27.18 -2.09
CA VAL A 81 -11.86 26.22 -2.67
C VAL A 81 -12.61 25.51 -1.55
N LYS A 82 -13.95 25.63 -1.52
CA LYS A 82 -14.77 25.06 -0.45
C LYS A 82 -16.16 24.62 -0.90
N GLY A 83 -16.75 23.70 -0.16
CA GLY A 83 -18.13 23.25 -0.39
C GLY A 83 -18.25 22.22 -1.51
N TRP A 84 -17.19 21.50 -1.83
CA TRP A 84 -17.14 20.46 -2.85
C TRP A 84 -16.90 19.07 -2.23
N GLU A 85 -17.19 18.01 -2.97
CA GLU A 85 -16.74 16.68 -2.60
C GLU A 85 -15.20 16.61 -2.60
N THR A 86 -14.57 17.22 -3.62
CA THR A 86 -13.12 17.37 -3.71
C THR A 86 -12.77 18.81 -4.06
N GLY A 87 -11.91 19.43 -3.27
CA GLY A 87 -11.49 20.81 -3.52
C GLY A 87 -10.69 20.94 -4.82
N LEU A 88 -9.60 20.17 -4.95
CA LEU A 88 -8.71 20.13 -6.13
C LEU A 88 -8.46 18.68 -6.53
N ARG A 89 -8.68 18.36 -7.80
CA ARG A 89 -8.36 17.06 -8.38
C ARG A 89 -7.53 17.22 -9.66
N ILE A 90 -6.36 16.58 -9.69
CA ILE A 90 -5.47 16.57 -10.85
C ILE A 90 -5.20 15.13 -11.25
N GLU A 91 -5.36 14.84 -12.54
CA GLU A 91 -5.08 13.53 -13.11
C GLU A 91 -4.13 13.65 -14.30
N ASP A 92 -3.20 12.70 -14.41
CA ASP A 92 -2.31 12.56 -15.57
C ASP A 92 -1.49 13.84 -15.86
N GLY A 93 -0.75 14.33 -14.85
CA GLY A 93 -0.02 15.58 -14.96
C GLY A 93 1.41 15.52 -14.41
N SER A 94 2.22 16.51 -14.73
CA SER A 94 3.57 16.66 -14.18
C SER A 94 4.00 18.11 -14.03
N GLY A 95 5.01 18.36 -13.17
CA GLY A 95 5.61 19.69 -13.04
C GLY A 95 4.65 20.75 -12.52
N TRP A 96 3.65 20.40 -11.75
CA TRP A 96 2.73 21.33 -11.12
C TRP A 96 3.39 22.07 -9.96
N ARG A 97 2.99 23.33 -9.78
CA ARG A 97 3.29 24.12 -8.61
C ARG A 97 1.99 24.60 -7.98
N ILE A 98 1.66 24.08 -6.81
CA ILE A 98 0.46 24.44 -6.04
C ILE A 98 0.94 25.15 -4.78
N GLU A 99 0.59 26.43 -4.63
CA GLU A 99 1.10 27.22 -3.52
C GLU A 99 0.09 28.23 -2.96
N ASP A 100 0.17 28.46 -1.66
CA ASP A 100 -0.63 29.47 -0.97
C ASP A 100 -2.16 29.31 -1.18
N CYS A 101 -2.62 28.05 -1.34
CA CYS A 101 -4.04 27.73 -1.54
C CYS A 101 -4.71 27.32 -0.23
N ASP A 102 -6.03 27.53 -0.15
CA ASP A 102 -6.87 27.06 0.94
C ASP A 102 -7.98 26.15 0.38
N LEU A 103 -7.84 24.85 0.61
CA LEU A 103 -8.75 23.79 0.17
C LEU A 103 -9.59 23.23 1.32
N SER A 104 -9.77 24.01 2.38
CA SER A 104 -10.51 23.64 3.58
C SER A 104 -12.02 23.66 3.37
N ASP A 105 -12.78 23.07 4.31
CA ASP A 105 -14.23 23.08 4.32
C ASP A 105 -14.87 22.42 3.08
N ASN A 106 -14.25 21.36 2.58
CA ASN A 106 -14.83 20.49 1.57
C ASN A 106 -15.49 19.26 2.25
N PHE A 107 -15.81 18.21 1.52
CA PHE A 107 -16.46 17.03 2.07
C PHE A 107 -15.72 16.53 3.33
N HIS A 108 -16.46 16.33 4.40
CA HIS A 108 -15.98 15.63 5.58
C HIS A 108 -17.14 14.99 6.34
N ASP A 109 -16.83 13.96 7.08
CA ASP A 109 -17.79 13.27 7.94
C ASP A 109 -17.16 12.97 9.31
N PRO A 110 -17.34 13.84 10.29
CA PRO A 110 -16.79 13.66 11.62
C PRO A 110 -17.41 12.47 12.37
N ALA A 111 -18.57 11.98 11.94
CA ALA A 111 -19.24 10.84 12.55
C ALA A 111 -18.82 9.49 11.95
N PHE A 112 -18.04 9.49 10.85
CA PHE A 112 -17.60 8.30 10.16
C PHE A 112 -16.09 8.11 10.31
N GLY A 113 -15.66 7.09 11.05
CA GLY A 113 -14.27 6.92 11.43
C GLY A 113 -13.43 6.24 10.38
N TRP A 114 -13.72 5.04 10.02
CA TRP A 114 -12.94 4.30 9.05
C TRP A 114 -13.75 4.11 7.78
N GLY A 115 -13.16 4.36 6.63
CA GLY A 115 -13.89 4.15 5.39
C GLY A 115 -13.03 4.28 4.15
N GLU A 116 -13.16 3.29 3.29
CA GLU A 116 -12.62 3.29 1.93
C GLU A 116 -13.59 3.98 0.95
N ASN A 117 -14.41 4.89 1.43
CA ASN A 117 -15.49 5.53 0.67
C ASN A 117 -15.02 6.55 -0.37
N GLY A 118 -13.93 6.23 -1.05
CA GLY A 118 -13.39 7.07 -2.10
C GLY A 118 -12.36 8.08 -1.59
N ARG A 119 -11.63 8.64 -2.51
CA ARG A 119 -10.56 9.62 -2.31
C ARG A 119 -11.14 10.98 -2.60
N ARG A 120 -11.37 11.75 -1.55
CA ARG A 120 -12.07 13.03 -1.61
C ARG A 120 -11.67 13.93 -0.46
N GLY A 121 -12.10 15.15 -0.47
CA GLY A 121 -11.82 16.15 0.56
C GLY A 121 -11.00 17.32 0.02
N GLY A 122 -9.77 17.51 0.49
CA GLY A 122 -8.96 18.66 0.11
C GLY A 122 -8.38 18.55 -1.29
N LEU A 123 -7.41 17.65 -1.45
CA LEU A 123 -6.62 17.51 -2.68
C LEU A 123 -6.44 16.04 -3.06
N VAL A 124 -6.69 15.71 -4.32
CA VAL A 124 -6.45 14.37 -4.89
C VAL A 124 -5.57 14.48 -6.13
N LEU A 125 -4.39 13.86 -6.08
CA LEU A 125 -3.45 13.74 -7.20
C LEU A 125 -3.42 12.29 -7.68
N VAL A 126 -3.74 12.08 -8.96
CA VAL A 126 -3.73 10.74 -9.59
C VAL A 126 -2.75 10.77 -10.77
N ARG A 127 -1.68 9.98 -10.70
CA ARG A 127 -0.61 9.94 -11.71
C ARG A 127 -0.02 11.32 -11.98
N VAL A 128 0.30 12.05 -10.90
CA VAL A 128 0.94 13.37 -10.94
C VAL A 128 2.39 13.25 -10.49
N GLN A 129 3.31 13.72 -11.33
CA GLN A 129 4.75 13.52 -11.13
C GLN A 129 5.51 14.84 -11.01
N HIS A 130 6.67 14.83 -10.36
CA HIS A 130 7.63 15.94 -10.33
C HIS A 130 7.01 17.29 -9.95
N SER A 131 6.06 17.29 -9.04
CA SER A 131 5.28 18.48 -8.68
C SER A 131 5.62 18.97 -7.29
N THR A 132 5.38 20.25 -7.05
CA THR A 132 5.61 20.89 -5.75
C THR A 132 4.28 21.39 -5.17
N LEU A 133 4.01 21.01 -3.94
CA LEU A 133 2.87 21.44 -3.15
C LEU A 133 3.40 22.12 -1.88
N CYS A 134 3.17 23.42 -1.73
CA CYS A 134 3.71 24.17 -0.61
C CYS A 134 2.78 25.26 -0.07
N ARG A 135 2.84 25.48 1.24
CA ARG A 135 2.04 26.51 1.96
C ARG A 135 0.55 26.45 1.64
N THR A 136 0.05 25.25 1.37
CA THR A 136 -1.36 24.97 1.09
C THR A 136 -2.02 24.36 2.31
N ARG A 137 -3.28 24.73 2.52
CA ARG A 137 -4.08 24.24 3.65
C ARG A 137 -5.27 23.44 3.17
N ALA A 138 -5.59 22.34 3.88
CA ALA A 138 -6.80 21.55 3.70
C ALA A 138 -7.26 20.99 5.04
N ASN A 139 -8.00 21.79 5.79
CA ASN A 139 -8.54 21.44 7.09
C ASN A 139 -10.06 21.21 7.01
N ARG A 140 -10.63 20.43 7.92
CA ARG A 140 -12.04 20.04 7.91
C ARG A 140 -12.46 19.48 6.55
N VAL A 141 -11.74 18.42 6.19
CA VAL A 141 -11.96 17.65 4.97
C VAL A 141 -11.92 16.17 5.32
N TRP A 142 -12.33 15.30 4.41
CA TRP A 142 -12.21 13.85 4.56
C TRP A 142 -10.75 13.43 4.55
N ASP A 143 -10.07 13.55 3.41
CA ASP A 143 -8.62 13.43 3.29
C ASP A 143 -8.02 14.80 3.01
N GLY A 144 -6.92 15.15 3.66
CA GLY A 144 -6.20 16.41 3.42
C GLY A 144 -5.56 16.42 2.04
N CYS A 145 -4.68 15.46 1.79
CA CYS A 145 -4.02 15.23 0.51
C CYS A 145 -3.92 13.73 0.21
N VAL A 146 -4.27 13.33 -0.99
CA VAL A 146 -4.15 11.95 -1.48
C VAL A 146 -3.27 11.89 -2.71
N LEU A 147 -2.25 11.02 -2.67
CA LEU A 147 -1.36 10.71 -3.79
C LEU A 147 -1.64 9.27 -4.26
N VAL A 148 -2.13 9.15 -5.49
CA VAL A 148 -2.38 7.86 -6.15
C VAL A 148 -1.43 7.73 -7.33
N GLU A 149 -0.55 6.73 -7.33
CA GLU A 149 0.46 6.54 -8.40
C GLU A 149 1.25 7.84 -8.73
N SER A 150 1.37 8.71 -7.75
CA SER A 150 1.96 10.05 -7.90
C SER A 150 3.35 10.07 -7.26
N ASN A 151 4.37 10.19 -8.10
CA ASN A 151 5.76 9.95 -7.71
C ASN A 151 6.63 11.21 -7.84
N ASP A 152 7.77 11.22 -7.14
CA ASP A 152 8.80 12.24 -7.27
C ASP A 152 8.29 13.68 -6.97
N ASN A 153 7.31 13.81 -6.07
CA ASN A 153 6.72 15.08 -5.68
C ASN A 153 7.35 15.61 -4.38
N LEU A 154 7.30 16.92 -4.21
CA LEU A 154 7.70 17.63 -2.99
C LEU A 154 6.45 18.22 -2.32
N LEU A 155 6.19 17.80 -1.08
CA LEU A 155 5.16 18.36 -0.20
C LEU A 155 5.86 19.04 0.98
N GLU A 156 5.82 20.37 1.06
CA GLU A 156 6.51 21.07 2.13
C GLU A 156 5.72 22.26 2.71
N ASN A 157 5.81 22.44 4.02
CA ASN A 157 5.20 23.56 4.74
C ASN A 157 3.67 23.67 4.51
N ASN A 158 2.98 22.55 4.37
CA ASN A 158 1.52 22.50 4.22
C ASN A 158 0.86 22.25 5.58
N ASP A 159 -0.42 22.59 5.68
CA ASP A 159 -1.28 22.28 6.81
C ASP A 159 -2.50 21.47 6.34
N PHE A 160 -2.42 20.15 6.52
CA PHE A 160 -3.49 19.19 6.20
C PHE A 160 -4.14 18.60 7.46
N SER A 161 -4.05 19.32 8.57
CA SER A 161 -4.56 18.87 9.87
C SER A 161 -6.10 18.88 9.96
N HIS A 162 -6.63 18.27 11.01
CA HIS A 162 -8.07 18.26 11.32
C HIS A 162 -8.92 17.63 10.22
N THR A 163 -8.58 16.41 9.84
CA THR A 163 -9.32 15.61 8.86
C THR A 163 -10.19 14.56 9.54
N SER A 164 -11.26 14.16 8.89
CA SER A 164 -12.12 13.08 9.39
C SER A 164 -11.65 11.68 8.96
N ASN A 165 -10.69 11.57 8.08
CA ASN A 165 -10.05 10.31 7.69
C ASN A 165 -8.52 10.42 7.78
N THR A 166 -7.81 10.82 6.73
CA THR A 166 -6.35 10.94 6.74
C THR A 166 -5.89 12.37 6.43
N CYS A 167 -4.80 12.82 7.07
CA CYS A 167 -4.19 14.08 6.67
C CYS A 167 -3.42 13.92 5.36
N LEU A 168 -2.68 12.82 5.22
CA LEU A 168 -1.94 12.49 3.99
C LEU A 168 -2.07 10.98 3.71
N LYS A 169 -2.49 10.65 2.50
CA LYS A 169 -2.59 9.26 2.03
C LYS A 169 -1.72 9.01 0.80
N LEU A 170 -0.90 7.98 0.84
CA LEU A 170 -0.09 7.48 -0.28
C LEU A 170 -0.58 6.10 -0.71
N TRP A 171 -0.90 5.97 -1.97
CA TRP A 171 -1.27 4.70 -2.58
C TRP A 171 -0.45 4.48 -3.86
N THR A 172 0.42 3.49 -3.86
CA THR A 172 1.38 3.25 -4.97
C THR A 172 2.15 4.54 -5.35
N ALA A 173 2.49 5.37 -4.37
CA ALA A 173 3.14 6.65 -4.56
C ALA A 173 4.57 6.61 -4.00
N CYS A 174 5.57 6.79 -4.86
CA CYS A 174 6.97 6.51 -4.55
C CYS A 174 7.87 7.73 -4.69
N ARG A 175 9.01 7.73 -3.98
CA ARG A 175 10.08 8.72 -4.07
C ARG A 175 9.64 10.16 -3.82
N ASN A 176 8.55 10.33 -3.04
CA ASN A 176 8.09 11.66 -2.65
C ASN A 176 8.89 12.18 -1.44
N GLN A 177 9.05 13.49 -1.38
CA GLN A 177 9.66 14.21 -0.27
C GLN A 177 8.55 14.93 0.50
N ILE A 178 8.32 14.55 1.74
CA ILE A 178 7.27 15.10 2.60
C ILE A 178 7.92 15.69 3.84
N ARG A 179 7.98 17.04 3.93
CA ARG A 179 8.72 17.67 5.00
C ARG A 179 8.09 18.95 5.55
N ASN A 180 8.28 19.15 6.85
CA ASN A 180 7.81 20.35 7.56
C ASN A 180 6.29 20.59 7.41
N ASN A 181 5.48 19.55 7.28
CA ASN A 181 4.04 19.68 7.19
C ASN A 181 3.37 19.50 8.54
N VAL A 182 2.22 20.15 8.75
CA VAL A 182 1.31 19.89 9.85
C VAL A 182 0.28 18.88 9.35
N LEU A 183 0.41 17.65 9.84
CA LEU A 183 -0.42 16.49 9.49
C LEU A 183 -1.15 15.95 10.72
N SER A 184 -1.41 16.79 11.70
CA SER A 184 -1.96 16.41 13.00
C SER A 184 -3.50 16.36 12.99
N TRP A 185 -4.08 15.67 13.98
CA TRP A 185 -5.52 15.56 14.12
C TRP A 185 -6.20 14.86 12.92
N GLY A 186 -5.57 13.83 12.37
CA GLY A 186 -6.21 12.84 11.51
C GLY A 186 -7.01 11.86 12.38
N LEU A 187 -8.06 12.35 13.00
CA LEU A 187 -8.80 11.62 14.03
C LEU A 187 -10.26 12.05 14.01
N ARG A 188 -11.14 11.10 14.11
CA ARG A 188 -12.53 11.28 14.47
C ARG A 188 -12.64 11.83 15.89
N ILE A 189 -13.33 12.93 16.04
CA ILE A 189 -13.30 13.73 17.29
C ILE A 189 -14.45 13.39 18.24
N ASP A 190 -15.38 12.51 17.89
CA ASP A 190 -16.52 12.20 18.75
C ASP A 190 -16.08 11.51 20.04
N PRO A 191 -16.39 12.08 21.22
CA PRO A 191 -16.03 11.50 22.48
C PRO A 191 -16.63 10.10 22.67
N GLY A 192 -15.79 9.14 23.09
CA GLY A 192 -16.21 7.75 23.32
C GLY A 192 -16.19 6.86 22.09
N GLU A 193 -15.74 7.34 20.94
CA GLU A 193 -15.57 6.54 19.74
C GLU A 193 -14.39 5.58 19.87
N VAL A 194 -14.68 4.29 19.82
CA VAL A 194 -13.68 3.22 20.00
C VAL A 194 -13.11 2.73 18.64
N HIS A 195 -13.66 3.17 17.52
CA HIS A 195 -13.34 2.67 16.19
C HIS A 195 -12.50 3.64 15.35
N ALA A 196 -12.00 4.69 15.95
CA ALA A 196 -11.17 5.70 15.27
C ALA A 196 -9.73 5.24 14.97
N ARG A 197 -9.40 3.99 15.26
CA ARG A 197 -8.01 3.50 15.20
C ARG A 197 -7.39 3.45 13.82
N ASP A 198 -8.17 3.43 12.75
CA ASP A 198 -7.64 3.45 11.38
C ASP A 198 -7.75 4.84 10.73
N SER A 199 -8.26 5.83 11.45
CA SER A 199 -8.09 7.24 11.07
C SER A 199 -6.67 7.64 11.49
N THR A 200 -5.85 8.02 10.53
CA THR A 200 -4.42 8.25 10.76
C THR A 200 -3.96 9.58 10.18
N CYS A 201 -2.94 10.16 10.76
CA CYS A 201 -2.33 11.34 10.20
C CYS A 201 -1.70 11.02 8.84
N VAL A 202 -0.92 9.95 8.75
CA VAL A 202 -0.27 9.52 7.51
C VAL A 202 -0.55 8.05 7.24
N LEU A 203 -1.18 7.74 6.11
CA LEU A 203 -1.45 6.38 5.65
C LEU A 203 -0.62 6.06 4.39
N ILE A 204 0.17 5.01 4.47
CA ILE A 204 1.06 4.55 3.40
C ILE A 204 0.70 3.12 3.05
N GLU A 205 0.33 2.86 1.80
CA GLU A 205 -0.16 1.54 1.36
C GLU A 205 0.21 1.18 -0.07
N SER A 206 0.01 -0.10 -0.38
CA SER A 206 0.04 -0.65 -1.74
C SER A 206 1.30 -0.30 -2.53
N GLY A 207 2.47 -0.61 -1.98
CA GLY A 207 3.75 -0.43 -2.69
C GLY A 207 4.17 1.04 -2.82
N SER A 208 3.87 1.86 -1.83
CA SER A 208 4.38 3.24 -1.74
C SER A 208 5.80 3.23 -1.19
N ASN A 209 6.78 3.17 -2.07
CA ASN A 209 8.18 2.90 -1.75
C ASN A 209 9.08 4.14 -1.83
N ASP A 210 10.21 4.09 -1.11
CA ASP A 210 11.30 5.05 -1.21
C ASP A 210 10.91 6.51 -0.91
N ASN A 211 9.86 6.71 -0.12
CA ASN A 211 9.45 8.06 0.30
C ASN A 211 10.27 8.52 1.51
N ARG A 212 10.47 9.82 1.63
CA ARG A 212 11.11 10.43 2.78
C ARG A 212 10.17 11.38 3.49
N PHE A 213 9.93 11.10 4.77
CA PHE A 213 9.13 11.93 5.68
C PHE A 213 10.06 12.56 6.71
N ALA A 214 10.16 13.89 6.72
CA ALA A 214 11.07 14.56 7.63
C ALA A 214 10.43 15.78 8.31
N ASP A 215 10.65 15.88 9.62
CA ASP A 215 10.28 17.09 10.40
C ASP A 215 8.77 17.42 10.31
N ASN A 216 7.88 16.41 10.17
CA ASN A 216 6.43 16.62 10.14
C ASN A 216 5.82 16.49 11.54
N ASP A 217 4.77 17.28 11.80
CA ASP A 217 3.87 17.11 12.94
C ASP A 217 2.75 16.14 12.56
N CYS A 218 2.81 14.91 13.06
CA CYS A 218 1.82 13.86 12.88
C CYS A 218 1.13 13.52 14.21
N THR A 219 0.99 14.49 15.12
CA THR A 219 0.46 14.28 16.46
C THR A 219 -1.07 14.17 16.49
N HIS A 220 -1.60 13.56 17.57
CA HIS A 220 -3.04 13.50 17.86
C HIS A 220 -3.88 12.81 16.77
N GLY A 221 -3.32 11.85 16.04
CA GLY A 221 -4.06 11.00 15.12
C GLY A 221 -4.75 9.81 15.80
N GLY A 222 -5.48 9.02 15.04
CA GLY A 222 -5.79 7.65 15.42
C GLY A 222 -4.48 6.88 15.54
N ASP A 223 -3.76 6.74 14.43
CA ASP A 223 -2.31 6.54 14.41
C ASP A 223 -1.62 7.83 13.95
N GLY A 224 -0.36 8.02 14.32
CA GLY A 224 0.43 9.11 13.76
C GLY A 224 0.87 8.77 12.34
N ILE A 225 1.59 7.67 12.15
CA ILE A 225 1.98 7.12 10.85
C ILE A 225 1.59 5.65 10.80
N PHE A 226 0.88 5.24 9.75
CA PHE A 226 0.53 3.85 9.51
C PHE A 226 1.03 3.38 8.13
N VAL A 227 1.95 2.41 8.13
CA VAL A 227 2.41 1.71 6.92
C VAL A 227 1.67 0.39 6.83
N ARG A 228 0.61 0.36 6.03
CA ARG A 228 -0.33 -0.75 5.91
C ARG A 228 -0.03 -1.61 4.68
N VAL A 229 -0.21 -2.91 4.78
CA VAL A 229 -0.24 -3.80 3.62
C VAL A 229 -1.66 -3.84 3.06
N LEU A 230 -1.81 -3.45 1.82
CA LEU A 230 -3.07 -3.53 1.08
C LEU A 230 -2.79 -4.12 -0.31
N ASN A 231 -3.72 -4.90 -0.83
CA ASN A 231 -3.57 -5.65 -2.10
C ASN A 231 -2.34 -6.60 -2.12
N GLY A 232 -1.86 -7.04 -0.97
CA GLY A 232 -0.70 -7.90 -0.86
C GLY A 232 0.64 -7.22 -1.15
N TRP A 233 0.70 -5.89 -1.22
CA TRP A 233 1.93 -5.14 -1.48
C TRP A 233 2.43 -4.46 -0.23
N VAL A 234 3.70 -4.70 0.08
CA VAL A 234 4.41 -4.01 1.14
C VAL A 234 4.95 -2.67 0.63
N SER A 235 5.10 -1.72 1.54
CA SER A 235 5.70 -0.41 1.25
C SER A 235 7.08 -0.34 1.92
N THR A 236 8.14 -0.31 1.11
CA THR A 236 9.54 -0.48 1.55
C THR A 236 10.43 0.69 1.21
N GLY A 237 11.62 0.74 1.83
CA GLY A 237 12.61 1.77 1.54
C GLY A 237 12.21 3.17 2.04
N ASN A 238 11.11 3.28 2.77
CA ASN A 238 10.69 4.58 3.30
C ASN A 238 11.58 4.98 4.49
N VAL A 239 11.89 6.26 4.56
CA VAL A 239 12.70 6.85 5.62
C VAL A 239 11.87 7.90 6.37
N PHE A 240 11.72 7.69 7.67
CA PHE A 240 10.99 8.58 8.57
C PHE A 240 11.99 9.24 9.53
N GLU A 241 12.18 10.55 9.40
CA GLU A 241 13.19 11.27 10.17
C GLU A 241 12.58 12.42 10.97
N ARG A 242 12.82 12.45 12.26
CA ARG A 242 12.46 13.57 13.16
C ARG A 242 10.99 14.00 13.09
N ASN A 243 10.08 13.08 12.74
CA ASN A 243 8.65 13.35 12.82
C ASN A 243 8.18 13.23 14.27
N ASP A 244 7.22 14.05 14.67
CA ASP A 244 6.53 13.91 15.94
C ASP A 244 5.18 13.22 15.71
N CYS A 245 5.05 11.99 16.20
CA CYS A 245 3.84 11.17 16.11
C CYS A 245 3.17 10.98 17.50
N SER A 246 3.53 11.81 18.46
CA SER A 246 3.08 11.68 19.84
C SER A 246 1.58 11.92 20.03
N TYR A 247 1.03 11.44 21.12
CA TYR A 247 -0.39 11.58 21.49
C TYR A 247 -1.37 10.93 20.50
N ALA A 248 -0.94 9.90 19.80
CA ALA A 248 -1.86 9.11 18.97
C ALA A 248 -2.86 8.35 19.86
N ASN A 249 -4.10 8.30 19.42
CA ASN A 249 -5.15 7.59 20.14
C ASN A 249 -4.91 6.07 20.16
N ASN A 250 -4.30 5.55 19.11
CA ASN A 250 -3.92 4.15 18.94
C ASN A 250 -2.39 4.01 19.04
N ASN A 251 -1.68 3.85 17.95
CA ASN A 251 -0.23 3.71 17.92
C ASN A 251 0.43 4.97 17.36
N CYS A 252 1.53 5.42 17.96
CA CYS A 252 2.22 6.58 17.40
C CYS A 252 2.75 6.28 16.00
N ILE A 253 3.38 5.11 15.83
CA ILE A 253 3.84 4.63 14.53
C ILE A 253 3.47 3.15 14.42
N GLU A 254 2.72 2.80 13.39
CA GLU A 254 2.37 1.42 13.07
C GLU A 254 2.94 1.03 11.70
N SER A 255 3.52 -0.16 11.59
CA SER A 255 4.06 -0.66 10.32
C SER A 255 3.95 -2.16 10.20
N TRP A 256 3.49 -2.61 9.03
CA TRP A 256 3.40 -4.01 8.61
C TRP A 256 4.25 -4.32 7.38
N SER A 257 5.30 -3.52 7.16
CA SER A 257 6.14 -3.61 5.96
C SER A 257 7.62 -3.65 6.32
N PRO A 258 8.41 -4.46 5.60
CA PRO A 258 9.85 -4.60 5.84
C PRO A 258 10.66 -3.42 5.29
N ARG A 259 11.94 -3.37 5.64
CA ARG A 259 12.97 -2.47 5.07
C ARG A 259 12.63 -0.98 5.14
N ASN A 260 11.98 -0.55 6.20
CA ASN A 260 11.78 0.87 6.49
C ASN A 260 12.73 1.34 7.59
N THR A 261 13.07 2.61 7.58
CA THR A 261 14.03 3.22 8.52
C THR A 261 13.37 4.36 9.28
N TYR A 262 13.52 4.36 10.60
CA TYR A 262 12.95 5.36 11.51
C TYR A 262 14.07 5.97 12.33
N ILE A 263 14.33 7.28 12.16
CA ILE A 263 15.45 7.98 12.77
C ILE A 263 14.97 9.21 13.53
N GLY A 264 15.25 9.29 14.82
CA GLY A 264 15.02 10.49 15.64
C GLY A 264 13.55 10.91 15.77
N ASN A 265 12.60 10.01 15.51
CA ASN A 265 11.18 10.32 15.64
C ASN A 265 10.73 10.31 17.10
N LYS A 266 9.66 11.05 17.40
CA LYS A 266 8.98 11.02 18.69
C LYS A 266 7.69 10.23 18.57
N ALA A 267 7.54 9.25 19.45
CA ALA A 267 6.42 8.32 19.52
C ALA A 267 5.98 8.17 20.99
N ASN A 268 5.51 9.29 21.58
CA ASN A 268 5.25 9.38 23.00
C ASN A 268 3.75 9.50 23.29
N HIS A 269 3.33 9.03 24.48
CA HIS A 269 1.97 9.21 24.99
C HIS A 269 0.85 8.59 24.15
N GLY A 270 1.15 7.59 23.30
CA GLY A 270 0.16 6.78 22.59
C GLY A 270 -0.22 5.51 23.38
N SER A 271 -0.99 4.63 22.76
CA SER A 271 -1.14 3.28 23.28
C SER A 271 0.19 2.53 23.22
N TYR A 272 0.80 2.52 22.06
CA TYR A 272 2.20 2.09 21.84
C TYR A 272 2.96 3.20 21.13
N GLY A 273 4.27 3.25 21.35
CA GLY A 273 5.12 4.14 20.56
C GLY A 273 5.26 3.61 19.14
N PHE A 274 5.88 2.44 18.99
CA PHE A 274 5.99 1.72 17.71
C PHE A 274 5.30 0.36 17.83
N TRP A 275 4.37 0.11 16.92
CA TRP A 275 3.69 -1.18 16.74
C TRP A 275 4.08 -1.76 15.40
N MET A 276 4.89 -2.83 15.42
CA MET A 276 5.56 -3.34 14.23
C MET A 276 5.22 -4.82 14.04
N GLY A 277 4.88 -5.20 12.80
CA GLY A 277 4.65 -6.59 12.41
C GLY A 277 5.07 -6.82 10.96
N GLY A 278 5.53 -8.02 10.59
CA GLY A 278 6.04 -8.27 9.25
C GLY A 278 7.15 -7.31 8.80
N SER A 279 7.91 -6.79 9.76
CA SER A 279 8.85 -5.67 9.59
C SER A 279 10.29 -6.16 9.59
N ASP A 280 10.61 -7.12 8.71
CA ASP A 280 11.98 -7.60 8.54
C ASP A 280 12.92 -6.46 8.11
N GLN A 281 14.17 -6.53 8.52
CA GLN A 281 15.24 -5.57 8.17
C GLN A 281 14.88 -4.10 8.45
N THR A 282 14.07 -3.87 9.48
CA THR A 282 13.74 -2.51 9.93
C THR A 282 14.87 -1.93 10.77
N VAL A 283 15.11 -0.62 10.62
CA VAL A 283 16.07 0.13 11.43
C VAL A 283 15.33 1.18 12.26
N LEU A 284 15.50 1.12 13.59
CA LEU A 284 15.02 2.14 14.52
C LEU A 284 16.23 2.76 15.21
N GLU A 285 16.55 4.00 14.89
CA GLU A 285 17.74 4.69 15.39
C GLU A 285 17.38 6.02 16.06
N ASP A 286 17.89 6.23 17.27
CA ASP A 286 17.76 7.49 18.02
C ASP A 286 16.32 8.00 18.21
N ASN A 287 15.31 7.11 18.19
CA ASN A 287 13.92 7.52 18.39
C ASN A 287 13.61 7.65 19.91
N GLU A 288 12.61 8.45 20.23
CA GLU A 288 12.01 8.53 21.54
C GLU A 288 10.62 7.87 21.55
N ALA A 289 10.44 6.83 22.37
CA ALA A 289 9.20 6.07 22.51
C ALA A 289 8.85 5.92 24.01
N SER A 290 8.30 6.99 24.60
CA SER A 290 8.20 7.15 26.04
C SER A 290 6.76 7.41 26.48
N TYR A 291 6.45 7.01 27.72
CA TYR A 291 5.18 7.29 28.39
C TYR A 291 3.94 6.71 27.70
N ASN A 292 4.10 5.61 26.96
CA ASN A 292 3.01 4.95 26.24
C ASN A 292 2.20 4.04 27.18
N GLY A 293 0.91 3.89 26.90
CA GLY A 293 -0.01 3.05 27.61
C GLY A 293 -0.38 3.55 29.01
N LEU A 294 -0.21 4.83 29.31
CA LEU A 294 -0.58 5.41 30.59
C LEU A 294 -2.07 5.75 30.67
N PRO A 295 -2.69 5.71 31.88
CA PRO A 295 -4.12 6.00 32.05
C PRO A 295 -4.56 7.41 31.64
N THR A 296 -3.62 8.31 31.41
CA THR A 296 -3.88 9.70 31.00
C THR A 296 -4.08 9.87 29.49
N GLY A 297 -3.87 8.81 28.71
CA GLY A 297 -4.06 8.81 27.26
C GLY A 297 -5.38 8.16 26.83
N MET A 298 -5.81 8.42 25.60
CA MET A 298 -6.87 7.66 24.95
C MET A 298 -6.24 6.40 24.32
N HIS A 299 -6.59 5.20 24.81
CA HIS A 299 -5.95 3.95 24.38
C HIS A 299 -6.96 3.07 23.66
N ASN A 300 -6.81 2.91 22.36
CA ASN A 300 -7.64 2.00 21.57
C ASN A 300 -6.96 0.68 21.22
N SER A 301 -5.64 0.60 21.29
CA SER A 301 -4.94 -0.66 21.03
C SER A 301 -5.14 -1.67 22.15
N PRO A 302 -5.31 -2.95 21.82
CA PRO A 302 -5.46 -3.99 22.83
C PRO A 302 -4.22 -4.11 23.71
N HIS A 303 -4.46 -4.26 25.02
CA HIS A 303 -3.38 -4.57 25.95
C HIS A 303 -2.89 -6.01 25.73
N LEU A 304 -1.61 -6.18 25.42
CA LEU A 304 -0.99 -7.49 25.33
C LEU A 304 -0.58 -7.97 26.74
N PRO A 305 -1.16 -9.05 27.27
CA PRO A 305 -0.99 -9.44 28.66
C PRO A 305 0.48 -9.63 29.09
N GLY A 306 1.33 -10.12 28.21
CA GLY A 306 2.76 -10.31 28.47
C GLY A 306 3.53 -8.99 28.42
N ALA A 307 3.62 -8.40 27.24
CA ALA A 307 4.46 -7.23 26.98
C ALA A 307 3.88 -5.91 27.50
N GLY A 308 2.57 -5.82 27.73
CA GLY A 308 1.88 -4.57 28.06
C GLY A 308 1.92 -3.56 26.90
N HIS A 309 1.60 -2.31 27.17
CA HIS A 309 1.78 -1.22 26.22
C HIS A 309 3.26 -0.78 26.23
N ALA A 310 3.98 -1.14 25.19
CA ALA A 310 5.42 -0.93 25.08
C ALA A 310 5.79 0.38 24.37
N GLY A 311 7.02 0.84 24.57
CA GLY A 311 7.61 1.90 23.76
C GLY A 311 7.80 1.44 22.32
N ILE A 312 8.48 0.33 22.12
CA ILE A 312 8.67 -0.34 20.81
C ILE A 312 8.25 -1.79 20.96
N ILE A 313 7.37 -2.28 20.09
CA ILE A 313 6.99 -3.69 20.07
C ILE A 313 7.01 -4.24 18.67
N PHE A 314 7.56 -5.44 18.53
CA PHE A 314 7.47 -6.26 17.34
C PHE A 314 6.68 -7.53 17.65
N LEU A 315 5.65 -7.77 16.84
CA LEU A 315 4.72 -8.88 17.04
C LEU A 315 4.10 -9.30 15.71
N PHE A 316 3.49 -10.45 15.70
CA PHE A 316 2.77 -11.04 14.57
C PHE A 316 3.55 -11.04 13.26
N GLY A 317 3.75 -12.20 12.71
CA GLY A 317 4.48 -12.36 11.47
C GLY A 317 6.00 -12.37 11.64
N THR A 318 6.71 -12.43 10.53
CA THR A 318 8.17 -12.39 10.52
C THR A 318 8.65 -10.98 10.84
N SER A 319 9.54 -10.86 11.82
CA SER A 319 10.28 -9.64 12.09
C SER A 319 11.70 -10.05 12.44
N SER A 320 12.58 -9.98 11.46
CA SER A 320 13.97 -10.50 11.56
C SER A 320 14.98 -9.49 11.04
N HIS A 321 16.24 -9.71 11.39
CA HIS A 321 17.37 -8.89 10.95
C HIS A 321 17.17 -7.39 11.23
N THR A 322 16.53 -7.08 12.35
CA THR A 322 16.16 -5.73 12.75
C THR A 322 17.19 -5.13 13.69
N ILE A 323 17.39 -3.82 13.59
CA ILE A 323 18.31 -3.05 14.43
C ILE A 323 17.52 -2.01 15.20
N ALA A 324 17.56 -2.07 16.54
CA ALA A 324 17.06 -1.03 17.43
C ALA A 324 18.26 -0.42 18.18
N ARG A 325 18.69 0.77 17.79
CA ARG A 325 19.91 1.41 18.26
C ARG A 325 19.65 2.82 18.77
N GLY A 326 20.26 3.16 19.90
CA GLY A 326 20.25 4.56 20.42
C GLY A 326 18.88 5.07 20.86
N ASN A 327 17.85 4.23 20.86
CA ASN A 327 16.50 4.67 21.17
C ASN A 327 16.36 4.96 22.68
N ARG A 328 15.46 5.89 23.01
CA ARG A 328 15.10 6.27 24.36
C ARG A 328 13.66 5.87 24.67
N CYS A 329 13.48 4.87 25.52
CA CYS A 329 12.16 4.38 25.93
C CYS A 329 12.02 4.53 27.45
N LEU A 330 11.23 5.50 27.89
CA LEU A 330 11.07 5.86 29.30
C LEU A 330 9.63 5.74 29.76
N GLY A 331 9.42 5.24 30.96
CA GLY A 331 8.15 5.32 31.67
C GLY A 331 6.96 4.66 30.99
N ASN A 332 7.18 3.71 30.06
CA ASN A 332 6.11 3.00 29.39
C ASN A 332 5.38 2.06 30.36
N ASN A 333 4.08 1.85 30.15
CA ASN A 333 3.27 0.97 31.00
C ASN A 333 3.70 -0.51 30.84
N GLY A 334 4.16 -0.90 29.66
CA GLY A 334 4.76 -2.19 29.34
C GLY A 334 6.28 -2.13 29.27
N ALA A 335 6.85 -2.85 28.31
CA ALA A 335 8.28 -2.88 28.06
C ALA A 335 8.79 -1.58 27.41
N GLY A 336 10.07 -1.27 27.60
CA GLY A 336 10.76 -0.30 26.75
C GLY A 336 10.83 -0.81 25.32
N ILE A 337 11.39 -2.03 25.13
CA ILE A 337 11.40 -2.75 23.84
C ILE A 337 10.86 -4.17 24.08
N ALA A 338 9.90 -4.61 23.24
CA ALA A 338 9.34 -5.94 23.28
C ALA A 338 9.53 -6.68 21.94
N LEU A 339 10.06 -7.90 22.02
CA LEU A 339 10.30 -8.78 20.89
C LEU A 339 9.45 -10.03 21.06
N VAL A 340 8.32 -10.09 20.38
CA VAL A 340 7.29 -11.13 20.56
C VAL A 340 7.07 -11.87 19.27
N GLY A 341 7.56 -13.11 19.19
CA GLY A 341 7.17 -14.05 18.14
C GLY A 341 5.75 -14.54 18.35
N ASP A 342 5.17 -15.12 17.31
CA ASP A 342 3.81 -15.63 17.32
C ASP A 342 3.76 -17.16 17.39
N LEU A 343 2.75 -17.68 18.09
CA LEU A 343 2.26 -19.04 18.04
C LEU A 343 0.81 -18.93 17.59
N ASP A 344 0.57 -18.78 16.31
CA ASP A 344 -0.78 -18.60 15.80
C ASP A 344 -1.65 -19.85 15.95
N SER A 345 -2.96 -19.66 15.94
CA SER A 345 -3.96 -20.71 16.03
C SER A 345 -3.94 -21.69 14.85
N GLU A 346 -3.26 -21.38 13.76
CA GLU A 346 -3.12 -22.19 12.56
C GLU A 346 -1.82 -23.02 12.53
N GLY A 347 -1.04 -22.98 13.62
CA GLY A 347 0.19 -23.77 13.76
C GLY A 347 1.41 -23.19 13.04
N ARG A 348 1.34 -21.97 12.51
CA ARG A 348 2.51 -21.24 12.02
C ARG A 348 3.31 -20.72 13.20
N LYS A 349 4.52 -21.23 13.37
CA LYS A 349 5.43 -20.80 14.43
C LYS A 349 6.38 -19.74 13.90
N TRP A 350 6.13 -18.51 14.28
CA TRP A 350 6.93 -17.37 13.87
C TRP A 350 7.79 -16.93 15.05
N LYS A 351 9.07 -17.20 15.02
CA LYS A 351 9.99 -16.65 16.01
C LYS A 351 10.43 -15.27 15.57
N ALA A 352 10.42 -14.31 16.51
CA ALA A 352 11.19 -13.10 16.36
C ALA A 352 12.67 -13.50 16.39
N PHE A 353 13.44 -13.26 15.35
CA PHE A 353 14.82 -13.73 15.28
C PHE A 353 15.79 -12.75 14.62
N HIS A 354 17.06 -12.87 15.03
CA HIS A 354 18.17 -12.10 14.52
C HIS A 354 18.03 -10.58 14.76
N TRP A 355 18.06 -10.19 16.02
CA TRP A 355 17.88 -8.83 16.47
C TRP A 355 19.15 -8.25 17.05
N ILE A 356 19.45 -7.01 16.70
CA ILE A 356 20.48 -6.19 17.34
C ILE A 356 19.77 -5.08 18.11
N VAL A 357 19.84 -5.14 19.43
CA VAL A 357 19.28 -4.15 20.35
C VAL A 357 20.42 -3.54 21.13
N GLU A 358 20.88 -2.35 20.73
CA GLU A 358 22.13 -1.81 21.24
C GLU A 358 22.06 -0.31 21.55
N GLN A 359 22.80 0.12 22.56
CA GLN A 359 22.97 1.52 22.96
C GLN A 359 21.64 2.24 23.31
N ASN A 360 20.57 1.50 23.60
CA ASN A 360 19.29 2.11 23.99
C ASN A 360 19.29 2.51 25.45
N THR A 361 18.54 3.57 25.78
CA THR A 361 18.23 3.95 27.16
C THR A 361 16.82 3.48 27.51
N LEU A 362 16.72 2.52 28.43
CA LEU A 362 15.51 1.82 28.79
C LEU A 362 15.26 2.01 30.30
N ALA A 363 14.47 3.02 30.66
CA ALA A 363 14.33 3.42 32.05
C ALA A 363 12.88 3.61 32.49
N GLU A 364 12.59 3.30 33.75
CA GLU A 364 11.28 3.52 34.38
C GLU A 364 10.11 2.76 33.71
N ASN A 365 10.39 1.87 32.78
CA ASN A 365 9.39 1.00 32.15
C ASN A 365 8.97 -0.11 33.12
N ARG A 366 7.94 -0.87 32.80
CA ARG A 366 7.65 -2.09 33.53
C ARG A 366 8.80 -3.08 33.38
N TRP A 367 9.24 -3.32 32.15
CA TRP A 367 10.46 -4.05 31.81
C TRP A 367 11.31 -3.21 30.86
N GLY A 368 12.64 -3.34 30.96
CA GLY A 368 13.53 -2.72 29.98
C GLY A 368 13.35 -3.37 28.61
N VAL A 369 13.64 -4.67 28.52
CA VAL A 369 13.39 -5.52 27.35
C VAL A 369 12.52 -6.69 27.76
N TYR A 370 11.50 -6.99 26.93
CA TYR A 370 10.65 -8.18 27.06
C TYR A 370 10.85 -9.06 25.82
N VAL A 371 11.11 -10.34 26.02
CA VAL A 371 11.38 -11.28 24.93
C VAL A 371 10.54 -12.54 25.10
N LYS A 372 9.84 -12.96 24.06
CA LYS A 372 9.03 -14.17 24.02
C LYS A 372 8.99 -14.78 22.63
N HIS A 373 9.09 -16.12 22.52
CA HIS A 373 9.11 -16.82 21.23
C HIS A 373 10.15 -16.24 20.26
N ALA A 374 11.40 -16.11 20.70
CA ALA A 374 12.45 -15.43 19.97
C ALA A 374 13.70 -16.29 19.84
N ASP A 375 14.50 -16.01 18.83
CA ASP A 375 15.79 -16.64 18.61
C ASP A 375 16.82 -15.63 18.14
N TRP A 376 18.01 -15.73 18.69
CA TRP A 376 19.16 -14.93 18.33
C TRP A 376 18.96 -13.42 18.53
N ILE A 377 18.98 -13.00 19.79
CA ILE A 377 18.85 -11.61 20.25
C ILE A 377 20.18 -11.15 20.83
N ASP A 378 20.78 -10.08 20.31
CA ASP A 378 21.99 -9.47 20.86
C ASP A 378 21.68 -8.14 21.57
N LEU A 379 21.66 -8.17 22.89
CA LEU A 379 21.50 -7.00 23.74
C LEU A 379 22.88 -6.46 24.12
N ALA A 380 23.29 -5.31 23.55
CA ALA A 380 24.62 -4.76 23.77
C ALA A 380 24.60 -3.29 24.14
N ALA A 381 25.41 -2.90 25.08
CA ALA A 381 25.63 -1.51 25.45
C ALA A 381 24.34 -0.73 25.82
N ASN A 382 23.27 -1.44 26.21
CA ASN A 382 22.03 -0.81 26.64
C ASN A 382 22.17 -0.29 28.08
N VAL A 383 21.54 0.84 28.36
CA VAL A 383 21.49 1.45 29.69
C VAL A 383 20.13 1.18 30.29
N PHE A 384 20.10 0.37 31.35
CA PHE A 384 18.90 0.06 32.11
C PHE A 384 18.88 0.88 33.44
N ARG A 385 17.76 1.55 33.73
CA ARG A 385 17.62 2.34 34.95
C ARG A 385 16.21 2.26 35.50
N SER A 386 16.10 1.81 36.74
CA SER A 386 14.85 1.88 37.51
C SER A 386 13.63 1.25 36.83
N ASN A 387 13.80 0.23 36.00
CA ASN A 387 12.68 -0.54 35.48
C ASN A 387 11.98 -1.24 36.63
N ARG A 388 10.63 -1.26 36.63
CA ARG A 388 9.83 -1.60 37.79
C ARG A 388 9.89 -3.06 38.21
N GLU A 389 10.04 -3.98 37.25
CA GLU A 389 10.07 -5.41 37.51
C GLU A 389 11.41 -6.04 37.08
N HIS A 390 11.81 -5.93 35.84
CA HIS A 390 13.05 -6.49 35.32
C HIS A 390 13.68 -5.58 34.24
N ASP A 391 15.01 -5.59 34.19
CA ASP A 391 15.73 -4.96 33.07
C ASP A 391 15.59 -5.79 31.79
N VAL A 392 15.66 -7.12 31.90
CA VAL A 392 15.40 -8.06 30.81
C VAL A 392 14.46 -9.16 31.31
N LEU A 393 13.32 -9.35 30.65
CA LEU A 393 12.39 -10.45 30.94
C LEU A 393 12.35 -11.42 29.75
N ASN A 394 12.80 -12.65 30.01
CA ASN A 394 12.60 -13.79 29.09
C ASN A 394 11.32 -14.53 29.52
N ASP A 395 10.22 -14.33 28.78
CA ASP A 395 8.92 -14.95 29.09
C ASP A 395 8.70 -16.30 28.35
N GLY A 396 9.77 -16.97 27.98
CA GLY A 396 9.77 -18.35 27.52
C GLY A 396 9.88 -18.52 26.00
N ASN A 397 10.31 -19.74 25.62
CA ASN A 397 10.61 -20.15 24.25
C ASN A 397 11.60 -19.22 23.53
N VAL A 398 12.65 -18.82 24.23
CA VAL A 398 13.71 -17.95 23.73
C VAL A 398 15.02 -18.74 23.68
N THR A 399 15.68 -18.68 22.53
CA THR A 399 16.99 -19.29 22.30
C THR A 399 18.01 -18.23 21.90
N ASN A 400 19.29 -18.45 22.19
CA ASN A 400 20.39 -17.55 21.80
C ASN A 400 20.16 -16.07 22.20
N LEU A 401 19.76 -15.82 23.43
CA LEU A 401 19.73 -14.48 24.02
C LEU A 401 21.10 -14.13 24.58
N PHE A 402 21.74 -13.10 24.03
CA PHE A 402 23.05 -12.62 24.42
C PHE A 402 22.92 -11.29 25.16
N GLU A 403 23.14 -11.31 26.46
CA GLU A 403 23.15 -10.08 27.28
C GLU A 403 24.61 -9.64 27.46
N ARG A 404 24.98 -8.53 26.83
CA ARG A 404 26.33 -7.96 26.88
C ARG A 404 26.29 -6.58 27.52
N GLY A 405 27.13 -6.31 28.49
CA GLY A 405 27.07 -5.12 29.34
C GLY A 405 27.16 -3.78 28.60
N GLU A 406 26.97 -2.68 29.34
CA GLU A 406 26.91 -1.30 28.82
C GLU A 406 28.13 -0.88 28.01
N ASN A 407 29.30 -1.47 28.23
CA ASN A 407 30.54 -1.17 27.50
C ASN A 407 30.86 -2.17 26.38
N ALA A 408 29.91 -3.03 26.01
CA ALA A 408 30.13 -4.01 24.97
C ALA A 408 30.30 -3.34 23.59
N ALA A 409 31.25 -3.84 22.80
CA ALA A 409 31.39 -3.38 21.42
C ALA A 409 30.15 -3.77 20.59
N VAL A 410 29.63 -2.85 19.81
CA VAL A 410 28.53 -3.07 18.87
C VAL A 410 28.99 -3.98 17.73
N ARG A 411 28.08 -4.79 17.23
CA ARG A 411 28.34 -5.71 16.11
C ARG A 411 27.86 -5.10 14.80
N LYS A 412 28.57 -5.37 13.72
CA LYS A 412 28.19 -4.92 12.38
C LYS A 412 27.79 -6.12 11.54
N PRO A 413 26.55 -6.22 11.08
CA PRO A 413 26.14 -7.29 10.19
C PRO A 413 26.84 -7.17 8.83
N PRO A 414 26.98 -8.28 8.09
CA PRO A 414 27.34 -8.22 6.68
C PRO A 414 26.27 -7.44 5.91
N GLN A 415 26.58 -7.09 4.67
CA GLN A 415 25.65 -6.45 3.75
C GLN A 415 25.38 -7.40 2.59
N ALA A 416 24.14 -7.87 2.49
CA ALA A 416 23.70 -8.71 1.40
C ALA A 416 23.40 -7.84 0.17
N VAL A 417 24.00 -8.18 -0.97
CA VAL A 417 23.70 -7.58 -2.27
C VAL A 417 23.28 -8.70 -3.20
N LEU A 418 22.05 -8.65 -3.67
CA LEU A 418 21.47 -9.62 -4.58
C LEU A 418 21.26 -8.98 -5.94
N GLU A 419 21.96 -9.44 -6.95
CA GLU A 419 21.77 -9.07 -8.36
C GLU A 419 21.11 -10.23 -9.10
N GLY A 420 20.12 -9.93 -9.96
CA GLY A 420 19.40 -10.92 -10.74
C GLY A 420 18.22 -10.31 -11.49
N PRO A 421 17.62 -11.05 -12.43
CA PRO A 421 16.48 -10.58 -13.19
C PRO A 421 15.18 -10.59 -12.35
N ALA A 422 14.22 -9.73 -12.71
CA ALA A 422 12.85 -9.77 -12.19
C ALA A 422 11.94 -10.72 -13.01
N ARG A 423 12.39 -11.13 -14.20
CA ARG A 423 11.68 -12.07 -15.08
C ARG A 423 12.63 -13.15 -15.59
N ALA A 424 12.09 -14.35 -15.76
CA ALA A 424 12.74 -15.49 -16.38
C ALA A 424 11.80 -16.14 -17.40
N VAL A 425 12.34 -16.69 -18.48
CA VAL A 425 11.56 -17.55 -19.37
C VAL A 425 11.68 -18.99 -18.88
N VAL A 426 10.54 -19.66 -18.71
CA VAL A 426 10.51 -21.07 -18.29
C VAL A 426 11.37 -21.92 -19.19
N GLY A 427 12.23 -22.76 -18.59
CA GLY A 427 13.18 -23.60 -19.30
C GLY A 427 14.48 -22.91 -19.75
N GLN A 428 14.63 -21.61 -19.52
CA GLN A 428 15.87 -20.86 -19.82
C GLN A 428 16.66 -20.56 -18.55
N ALA A 429 17.98 -20.60 -18.65
CA ALA A 429 18.88 -20.33 -17.53
C ALA A 429 18.91 -18.82 -17.22
N VAL A 430 18.86 -18.49 -15.94
CA VAL A 430 19.07 -17.14 -15.40
C VAL A 430 20.15 -17.18 -14.33
N VAL A 431 20.79 -16.03 -14.09
CA VAL A 431 21.91 -15.93 -13.14
C VAL A 431 21.53 -14.99 -11.99
N PHE A 432 21.79 -15.45 -10.77
CA PHE A 432 21.77 -14.64 -9.56
C PHE A 432 23.19 -14.49 -9.03
N ASP A 433 23.58 -13.30 -8.62
CA ASP A 433 24.91 -12.96 -8.18
C ASP A 433 24.89 -12.20 -6.85
N ALA A 434 25.62 -12.73 -5.87
CA ALA A 434 25.80 -12.13 -4.55
C ALA A 434 27.24 -11.63 -4.34
N SER A 435 28.10 -11.64 -5.35
CA SER A 435 29.53 -11.33 -5.24
C SER A 435 29.82 -9.90 -4.77
N ALA A 436 28.86 -8.99 -4.90
CA ALA A 436 28.95 -7.62 -4.39
C ALA A 436 28.66 -7.50 -2.87
N SER A 437 28.24 -8.57 -2.23
CA SER A 437 28.03 -8.61 -0.78
C SER A 437 29.36 -8.43 -0.04
N ARG A 438 29.32 -7.78 1.12
CA ARG A 438 30.53 -7.46 1.88
C ARG A 438 30.33 -7.57 3.38
N ASP A 439 31.39 -7.91 4.08
CA ASP A 439 31.49 -7.78 5.53
C ASP A 439 32.18 -6.46 5.88
N PRO A 440 31.54 -5.53 6.61
CA PRO A 440 32.17 -4.29 7.05
C PRO A 440 33.39 -4.50 7.95
N THR A 441 33.53 -5.69 8.54
CA THR A 441 34.66 -6.06 9.40
C THR A 441 35.80 -6.80 8.66
N GLY A 442 35.60 -7.08 7.36
CA GLY A 442 36.56 -7.77 6.52
C GLY A 442 36.62 -9.31 6.70
N GLY A 443 35.60 -9.88 7.32
CA GLY A 443 35.45 -11.32 7.52
C GLY A 443 35.07 -12.08 6.25
N THR A 444 35.16 -13.42 6.31
CA THR A 444 34.72 -14.30 5.23
C THR A 444 33.21 -14.45 5.25
N LEU A 445 32.60 -14.35 4.07
CA LEU A 445 31.13 -14.51 3.90
C LEU A 445 30.78 -15.94 3.51
N ARG A 446 29.66 -16.42 4.05
CA ARG A 446 28.95 -17.61 3.62
C ARG A 446 27.62 -17.19 3.01
N PHE A 447 27.20 -17.89 1.98
CA PHE A 447 25.98 -17.61 1.21
C PHE A 447 24.99 -18.76 1.35
N ARG A 448 23.72 -18.44 1.32
CA ARG A 448 22.64 -19.41 1.19
C ARG A 448 21.52 -18.79 0.36
N TRP A 449 21.27 -19.38 -0.78
CA TRP A 449 20.15 -19.05 -1.65
C TRP A 449 18.96 -19.94 -1.37
N ASP A 450 17.78 -19.40 -1.46
CA ASP A 450 16.52 -20.07 -1.67
C ASP A 450 15.92 -19.49 -2.96
N LEU A 451 15.83 -20.31 -4.01
CA LEU A 451 15.42 -19.81 -5.33
C LEU A 451 13.89 -19.76 -5.52
N GLY A 452 13.13 -20.01 -4.42
CA GLY A 452 11.67 -19.88 -4.42
C GLY A 452 10.92 -21.03 -5.08
N ASP A 453 11.63 -22.08 -5.51
CA ASP A 453 11.07 -23.32 -6.07
C ASP A 453 11.58 -24.57 -5.34
N SER A 454 12.03 -24.40 -4.10
CA SER A 454 12.68 -25.40 -3.24
C SER A 454 14.14 -25.71 -3.60
N THR A 455 14.73 -25.01 -4.58
CA THR A 455 16.16 -25.15 -4.90
C THR A 455 17.00 -24.27 -3.96
N ILE A 456 18.01 -24.87 -3.36
CA ILE A 456 18.94 -24.21 -2.41
C ILE A 456 20.36 -24.25 -2.98
N SER A 457 21.13 -23.16 -2.79
CA SER A 457 22.55 -23.12 -3.16
C SER A 457 23.35 -22.34 -2.11
N ASP A 458 24.66 -22.65 -2.00
CA ASP A 458 25.62 -21.96 -1.12
C ASP A 458 26.69 -21.18 -1.90
N GLN A 459 26.58 -21.14 -3.22
CA GLN A 459 27.56 -20.48 -4.07
C GLN A 459 27.32 -18.97 -4.13
N PRO A 460 28.35 -18.12 -4.22
CA PRO A 460 28.14 -16.68 -4.36
C PRO A 460 27.45 -16.29 -5.66
N ARG A 461 27.50 -17.15 -6.68
CA ARG A 461 26.82 -16.98 -7.97
C ARG A 461 26.14 -18.27 -8.38
N VAL A 462 24.87 -18.17 -8.77
CA VAL A 462 24.02 -19.32 -9.10
C VAL A 462 23.39 -19.14 -10.47
N GLU A 463 23.52 -20.17 -11.32
CA GLU A 463 22.74 -20.32 -12.53
C GLU A 463 21.57 -21.26 -12.26
N HIS A 464 20.36 -20.85 -12.64
CA HIS A 464 19.15 -21.61 -12.35
C HIS A 464 18.15 -21.60 -13.53
N VAL A 465 17.34 -22.65 -13.63
CA VAL A 465 16.29 -22.81 -14.65
C VAL A 465 14.96 -23.04 -13.91
N PHE A 466 14.04 -22.10 -14.02
CA PHE A 466 12.67 -22.29 -13.54
C PHE A 466 11.89 -23.19 -14.51
N LEU A 467 11.31 -24.26 -13.98
CA LEU A 467 10.58 -25.25 -14.80
C LEU A 467 9.05 -25.03 -14.82
N ARG A 468 8.55 -24.12 -13.99
CA ARG A 468 7.11 -23.82 -13.91
C ARG A 468 6.91 -22.32 -13.96
N PRO A 469 5.86 -21.85 -14.65
CA PRO A 469 5.49 -20.45 -14.62
C PRO A 469 4.92 -20.07 -13.24
N GLY A 470 5.04 -18.81 -12.90
CA GLY A 470 4.50 -18.29 -11.65
C GLY A 470 5.42 -17.27 -10.99
N PHE A 471 5.00 -16.84 -9.82
CA PHE A 471 5.76 -15.96 -8.94
C PHE A 471 6.76 -16.79 -8.12
N HIS A 472 8.00 -16.32 -8.05
CA HIS A 472 9.07 -16.87 -7.21
C HIS A 472 9.73 -15.77 -6.42
N ARG A 473 9.89 -15.95 -5.12
CA ARG A 473 10.73 -15.08 -4.30
C ARG A 473 12.10 -15.72 -4.14
N VAL A 474 13.09 -15.13 -4.77
CA VAL A 474 14.47 -15.55 -4.65
C VAL A 474 15.08 -14.87 -3.43
N GLY A 475 15.44 -15.64 -2.42
CA GLY A 475 16.05 -15.19 -1.17
C GLY A 475 17.55 -15.47 -1.13
N LEU A 476 18.30 -14.54 -0.57
CA LEU A 476 19.72 -14.65 -0.27
C LEU A 476 19.95 -14.39 1.22
N THR A 477 20.60 -15.30 1.92
CA THR A 477 21.17 -15.05 3.24
C THR A 477 22.68 -14.95 3.10
N VAL A 478 23.27 -13.87 3.59
CA VAL A 478 24.71 -13.66 3.66
C VAL A 478 25.12 -13.66 5.13
N GLN A 479 26.09 -14.45 5.51
CA GLN A 479 26.50 -14.64 6.90
C GLN A 479 28.00 -14.48 7.06
N ASN A 480 28.45 -13.73 8.07
CA ASN A 480 29.81 -13.81 8.63
C ASN A 480 29.85 -14.79 9.83
N ASP A 481 30.87 -14.78 10.66
CA ASP A 481 30.97 -15.71 11.79
C ASP A 481 29.92 -15.51 12.88
N LEU A 482 29.32 -14.33 12.96
CA LEU A 482 28.43 -13.92 14.06
C LEU A 482 27.04 -13.51 13.62
N LEU A 483 26.92 -12.87 12.47
CA LEU A 483 25.73 -12.17 12.04
C LEU A 483 25.35 -12.56 10.62
N SER A 484 24.10 -12.30 10.26
CA SER A 484 23.63 -12.45 8.88
C SER A 484 22.84 -11.23 8.42
N ASP A 485 22.68 -11.14 7.12
CA ASP A 485 21.80 -10.19 6.44
C ASP A 485 21.04 -10.90 5.32
N LEU A 486 19.90 -10.36 4.94
CA LEU A 486 19.00 -10.92 3.94
C LEU A 486 18.89 -10.01 2.73
N GLY A 487 18.84 -10.60 1.56
CA GLY A 487 18.36 -9.97 0.34
C GLY A 487 17.28 -10.84 -0.29
N TRP A 488 16.35 -10.23 -1.01
CA TRP A 488 15.41 -10.98 -1.84
C TRP A 488 15.08 -10.23 -3.11
N ARG A 489 14.59 -10.98 -4.09
CA ARG A 489 14.07 -10.47 -5.34
C ARG A 489 12.82 -11.24 -5.73
N ASP A 490 11.78 -10.53 -6.02
CA ASP A 490 10.59 -11.08 -6.63
C ASP A 490 10.85 -11.31 -8.13
N LEU A 491 10.50 -12.49 -8.61
CA LEU A 491 10.72 -12.93 -9.98
C LEU A 491 9.46 -13.57 -10.53
N TYR A 492 9.14 -13.28 -11.77
CA TYR A 492 8.10 -13.97 -12.52
C TYR A 492 8.73 -14.87 -13.60
N ALA A 493 8.49 -16.18 -13.48
CA ALA A 493 8.82 -17.14 -14.53
C ALA A 493 7.68 -17.20 -15.54
N VAL A 494 7.92 -16.78 -16.76
CA VAL A 494 6.92 -16.61 -17.81
C VAL A 494 7.10 -17.65 -18.90
N GLU A 495 6.02 -18.26 -19.37
CA GLU A 495 6.06 -19.19 -20.51
C GLU A 495 6.06 -18.41 -21.84
N ASP A 496 6.79 -18.94 -22.81
CA ASP A 496 6.68 -18.51 -24.20
C ASP A 496 5.46 -19.20 -24.85
N VAL A 497 4.35 -18.48 -24.91
CA VAL A 497 3.06 -19.00 -25.39
C VAL A 497 2.58 -18.26 -26.64
N VAL A 498 1.75 -18.92 -27.43
CA VAL A 498 1.03 -18.25 -28.54
C VAL A 498 -0.23 -17.62 -27.95
N GLU A 499 -0.17 -16.34 -27.74
CA GLU A 499 -1.23 -15.56 -27.11
C GLU A 499 -2.39 -15.27 -28.06
N PHE A 500 -3.57 -15.10 -27.47
CA PHE A 500 -4.75 -14.55 -28.13
C PHE A 500 -5.48 -13.60 -27.18
N GLY A 501 -6.20 -12.63 -27.71
CA GLY A 501 -7.00 -11.68 -26.93
C GLY A 501 -6.22 -10.62 -26.15
N THR A 502 -4.92 -10.77 -26.03
CA THR A 502 -3.98 -9.79 -25.46
C THR A 502 -3.07 -9.24 -26.57
N ASN A 503 -2.09 -8.44 -26.24
CA ASN A 503 -1.03 -8.01 -27.16
C ASN A 503 -1.58 -7.27 -28.41
N GLY A 504 -2.22 -6.10 -28.19
CA GLY A 504 -2.78 -5.27 -29.26
C GLY A 504 -4.20 -5.66 -29.70
N GLN A 505 -4.93 -6.43 -28.89
CA GLN A 505 -6.26 -6.94 -29.24
C GLN A 505 -7.40 -6.40 -28.37
N ALA A 506 -7.21 -5.30 -27.64
CA ALA A 506 -8.23 -4.71 -26.79
C ALA A 506 -9.56 -4.43 -27.50
N GLY A 507 -9.50 -4.06 -28.79
CA GLY A 507 -10.69 -3.80 -29.62
C GLY A 507 -11.55 -5.05 -29.95
N GLN A 508 -11.06 -6.26 -29.64
CA GLN A 508 -11.80 -7.52 -29.82
C GLN A 508 -12.55 -7.96 -28.56
N TRP A 509 -12.45 -7.21 -27.47
CA TRP A 509 -13.15 -7.50 -26.22
C TRP A 509 -14.47 -6.75 -26.12
N SER A 510 -15.39 -7.34 -25.40
CA SER A 510 -16.64 -6.75 -24.93
C SER A 510 -16.96 -7.25 -23.52
N TRP A 511 -18.15 -6.91 -23.01
CA TRP A 511 -18.60 -7.40 -21.70
C TRP A 511 -20.10 -7.77 -21.75
N SER A 512 -20.52 -8.59 -20.78
CA SER A 512 -21.87 -9.18 -20.81
C SER A 512 -22.86 -8.54 -19.87
N ASP A 513 -22.46 -7.57 -19.04
CA ASP A 513 -23.36 -6.93 -18.08
C ASP A 513 -23.78 -5.53 -18.53
N PRO A 514 -25.09 -5.31 -18.81
CA PRO A 514 -25.58 -4.02 -19.30
C PRO A 514 -25.56 -2.90 -18.25
N GLN A 515 -25.37 -3.21 -16.98
CA GLN A 515 -25.32 -2.21 -15.89
C GLN A 515 -23.90 -1.72 -15.63
N SER A 516 -22.87 -2.46 -16.05
CA SER A 516 -21.49 -2.08 -15.97
C SER A 516 -21.03 -1.31 -17.20
N GLN A 517 -20.04 -0.46 -17.02
CA GLN A 517 -19.27 0.15 -18.10
C GLN A 517 -17.84 -0.34 -18.05
N VAL A 518 -17.33 -0.85 -19.15
CA VAL A 518 -15.97 -1.33 -19.25
C VAL A 518 -15.24 -0.59 -20.36
N HIS A 519 -14.08 -0.05 -20.04
CA HIS A 519 -13.18 0.52 -21.02
C HIS A 519 -12.00 -0.40 -21.22
N PHE A 520 -11.76 -0.83 -22.45
CA PHE A 520 -10.64 -1.67 -22.82
C PHE A 520 -9.55 -0.86 -23.53
N SER A 521 -8.28 -1.15 -23.19
CA SER A 521 -7.11 -0.60 -23.87
C SER A 521 -5.96 -1.60 -23.84
N ASP A 522 -5.03 -1.44 -24.79
CA ASP A 522 -3.76 -2.14 -24.77
C ASP A 522 -2.77 -1.34 -23.90
N ASP A 523 -2.08 -2.02 -22.98
CA ASP A 523 -1.19 -1.39 -21.99
C ASP A 523 0.24 -1.95 -22.14
N ARG A 524 1.19 -1.06 -22.44
CA ARG A 524 2.61 -1.39 -22.61
C ARG A 524 3.40 -1.28 -21.31
N GLU A 525 2.90 -0.52 -20.34
CA GLU A 525 3.60 -0.31 -19.07
C GLU A 525 3.31 -1.44 -18.10
N GLN A 526 2.07 -1.93 -18.09
CA GLN A 526 1.62 -3.02 -17.23
C GLN A 526 1.47 -4.30 -18.04
N GLN A 527 2.59 -4.97 -18.32
CA GLN A 527 2.62 -6.23 -19.07
C GLN A 527 3.61 -7.22 -18.44
N ILE A 528 3.39 -8.50 -18.62
CA ILE A 528 4.25 -9.57 -18.11
C ILE A 528 4.66 -10.57 -19.20
N SER A 529 3.86 -10.72 -20.25
CA SER A 529 4.10 -11.54 -21.43
C SER A 529 3.94 -10.71 -22.68
N GLY A 530 4.55 -11.11 -23.78
CA GLY A 530 4.45 -10.36 -25.06
C GLY A 530 4.96 -8.91 -24.96
N GLY A 531 4.26 -7.98 -25.56
CA GLY A 531 4.61 -6.55 -25.60
C GLY A 531 3.55 -5.61 -25.03
N GLU A 532 2.31 -6.08 -24.93
CA GLU A 532 1.16 -5.32 -24.44
C GLU A 532 0.19 -6.27 -23.72
N SER A 533 -0.36 -5.86 -22.58
CA SER A 533 -1.46 -6.55 -21.93
C SER A 533 -2.81 -5.96 -22.31
N LEU A 534 -3.88 -6.71 -22.09
CA LEU A 534 -5.24 -6.17 -22.07
C LEU A 534 -5.47 -5.46 -20.74
N ALA A 535 -5.79 -4.18 -20.77
CA ALA A 535 -6.28 -3.42 -19.61
C ALA A 535 -7.80 -3.23 -19.71
N ALA A 536 -8.52 -3.49 -18.63
CA ALA A 536 -9.96 -3.27 -18.49
C ALA A 536 -10.24 -2.42 -17.25
N VAL A 537 -10.80 -1.24 -17.44
CA VAL A 537 -11.29 -0.38 -16.36
C VAL A 537 -12.79 -0.55 -16.25
N VAL A 538 -13.24 -1.12 -15.13
CA VAL A 538 -14.64 -1.38 -14.87
C VAL A 538 -15.21 -0.26 -14.02
N GLN A 539 -16.15 0.50 -14.57
CA GLN A 539 -16.93 1.44 -13.79
C GLN A 539 -18.00 0.64 -13.03
N PRO A 540 -18.09 0.84 -11.72
CA PRO A 540 -18.89 -0.05 -10.92
C PRO A 540 -20.34 0.28 -10.96
N TYR A 541 -21.10 -0.73 -10.79
CA TYR A 541 -22.35 -0.67 -10.10
C TYR A 541 -22.30 -1.56 -8.85
N SER A 542 -23.13 -1.29 -7.87
CA SER A 542 -23.10 -2.03 -6.62
C SER A 542 -23.69 -3.44 -6.78
N GLY A 543 -22.88 -4.45 -6.55
CA GLY A 543 -23.36 -5.80 -6.24
C GLY A 543 -23.46 -6.77 -7.39
N GLY A 544 -22.62 -6.70 -8.42
CA GLY A 544 -22.64 -7.68 -9.48
C GLY A 544 -21.28 -8.16 -9.97
N ARG A 545 -21.35 -9.19 -10.77
CA ARG A 545 -20.20 -9.75 -11.48
C ARG A 545 -20.13 -9.15 -12.87
N VAL A 546 -19.00 -8.54 -13.22
CA VAL A 546 -18.72 -8.18 -14.60
C VAL A 546 -18.02 -9.35 -15.29
N SER A 547 -18.42 -9.68 -16.51
CA SER A 547 -17.79 -10.71 -17.32
C SER A 547 -17.23 -10.09 -18.59
N LEU A 548 -15.89 -10.12 -18.72
CA LEU A 548 -15.16 -9.69 -19.91
C LEU A 548 -15.30 -10.82 -20.97
N LEU A 549 -15.70 -10.50 -22.17
CA LEU A 549 -16.04 -11.43 -23.23
C LEU A 549 -15.04 -11.33 -24.39
N TYR A 550 -14.51 -12.47 -24.83
CA TYR A 550 -13.59 -12.55 -25.98
C TYR A 550 -13.89 -13.78 -26.86
N PRO A 551 -13.81 -13.69 -28.19
CA PRO A 551 -13.89 -12.43 -28.95
C PRO A 551 -15.32 -11.87 -28.96
N ALA A 552 -15.45 -10.55 -29.08
CA ALA A 552 -16.76 -9.88 -29.17
C ALA A 552 -17.63 -10.41 -30.32
N ALA A 553 -17.01 -10.84 -31.40
CA ALA A 553 -17.68 -11.45 -32.56
C ALA A 553 -18.24 -12.85 -32.28
N LYS A 554 -17.81 -13.51 -31.19
CA LYS A 554 -18.23 -14.88 -30.79
C LYS A 554 -17.93 -15.97 -31.82
N ASP A 555 -16.84 -15.84 -32.55
CA ASP A 555 -16.51 -16.67 -33.74
C ASP A 555 -15.10 -17.28 -33.70
N ALA A 556 -14.50 -17.45 -32.55
CA ALA A 556 -13.14 -17.97 -32.39
C ALA A 556 -12.93 -19.37 -32.95
N ALA A 557 -13.95 -20.23 -32.89
CA ALA A 557 -13.98 -21.59 -33.49
C ALA A 557 -12.80 -22.49 -33.02
N VAL A 558 -12.37 -22.40 -31.81
CA VAL A 558 -11.22 -23.15 -31.25
C VAL A 558 -11.64 -24.57 -30.93
N THR A 559 -11.04 -25.57 -31.62
CA THR A 559 -11.25 -26.99 -31.31
C THR A 559 -10.54 -27.38 -30.00
N LEU A 560 -11.21 -28.13 -29.13
CA LEU A 560 -10.68 -28.50 -27.82
C LEU A 560 -10.02 -29.90 -27.76
N SER A 561 -10.02 -30.68 -28.84
CA SER A 561 -9.57 -32.09 -28.79
C SER A 561 -8.12 -32.29 -28.35
N ASP A 562 -7.27 -31.30 -28.53
CA ASP A 562 -5.86 -31.31 -28.14
C ASP A 562 -5.54 -30.31 -27.01
N LYS A 563 -6.52 -29.57 -26.52
CA LYS A 563 -6.34 -28.56 -25.47
C LYS A 563 -6.53 -29.16 -24.10
N THR A 564 -5.64 -28.80 -23.17
CA THR A 564 -5.68 -29.29 -21.78
C THR A 564 -5.99 -28.17 -20.78
N HIS A 565 -5.45 -26.98 -20.97
CA HIS A 565 -5.63 -25.85 -20.09
C HIS A 565 -5.85 -24.55 -20.85
N LEU A 566 -6.58 -23.63 -20.24
CA LEU A 566 -6.54 -22.21 -20.52
C LEU A 566 -5.56 -21.57 -19.53
N VAL A 567 -4.61 -20.79 -20.03
CA VAL A 567 -3.61 -20.13 -19.18
C VAL A 567 -3.61 -18.64 -19.43
N PHE A 568 -3.34 -17.87 -18.38
CA PHE A 568 -3.18 -16.42 -18.45
C PHE A 568 -2.61 -15.87 -17.14
N TRP A 569 -2.13 -14.65 -17.20
CA TRP A 569 -1.78 -13.84 -16.05
C TRP A 569 -2.87 -12.83 -15.78
N ILE A 570 -3.13 -12.57 -14.50
CA ILE A 570 -4.01 -11.50 -14.04
C ILE A 570 -3.27 -10.60 -13.07
N ARG A 571 -3.51 -9.32 -13.22
CA ARG A 571 -3.32 -8.31 -12.21
C ARG A 571 -4.64 -7.58 -12.01
N ALA A 572 -5.17 -7.57 -10.79
CA ALA A 572 -6.42 -6.88 -10.49
C ALA A 572 -6.22 -5.93 -9.31
N ILE A 573 -6.71 -4.72 -9.44
CA ILE A 573 -6.59 -3.68 -8.43
C ILE A 573 -7.95 -3.03 -8.21
N ASN A 574 -8.40 -3.06 -6.97
CA ASN A 574 -9.51 -2.26 -6.50
C ASN A 574 -9.01 -1.26 -5.47
N GLU A 575 -8.96 0.01 -5.84
CA GLU A 575 -8.37 1.07 -5.03
C GLU A 575 -9.14 1.42 -3.76
N ASN A 576 -10.40 1.04 -3.70
CA ASN A 576 -11.31 1.46 -2.64
C ASN A 576 -11.70 0.34 -1.69
N VAL A 577 -11.10 -0.84 -1.83
CA VAL A 577 -11.55 -2.01 -1.11
C VAL A 577 -10.39 -2.70 -0.42
N PRO A 578 -10.57 -3.17 0.82
CA PRO A 578 -9.57 -3.94 1.55
C PRO A 578 -9.08 -5.16 0.75
N ALA A 579 -7.84 -5.58 0.99
CA ALA A 579 -7.15 -6.64 0.29
C ALA A 579 -7.85 -8.02 0.33
N TRP A 580 -8.84 -8.21 1.17
CA TRP A 580 -9.64 -9.44 1.29
C TRP A 580 -10.81 -9.53 0.30
N GLN A 581 -10.99 -8.56 -0.58
CA GLN A 581 -11.99 -8.69 -1.65
C GLN A 581 -11.43 -9.47 -2.83
N GLU A 582 -12.03 -10.62 -3.01
CA GLU A 582 -11.66 -11.61 -4.00
C GLU A 582 -11.97 -11.12 -5.42
N THR A 583 -10.94 -10.97 -6.22
CA THR A 583 -11.07 -10.76 -7.67
C THR A 583 -10.74 -12.04 -8.44
N ASN A 584 -11.12 -13.19 -7.88
CA ASN A 584 -10.91 -14.48 -8.53
C ASN A 584 -11.63 -14.55 -9.88
N PRO A 585 -10.94 -14.94 -10.95
CA PRO A 585 -11.58 -15.10 -12.25
C PRO A 585 -12.52 -16.30 -12.26
N LEU A 586 -13.74 -16.10 -12.80
CA LEU A 586 -14.64 -17.18 -13.15
C LEU A 586 -14.64 -17.32 -14.68
N VAL A 587 -14.23 -18.45 -15.17
CA VAL A 587 -14.12 -18.67 -16.63
C VAL A 587 -15.28 -19.47 -17.14
N THR A 588 -15.98 -18.96 -18.16
CA THR A 588 -17.00 -19.72 -18.88
C THR A 588 -16.63 -19.82 -20.37
N LEU A 589 -16.62 -21.05 -20.87
CA LEU A 589 -16.35 -21.37 -22.26
C LEU A 589 -17.66 -21.65 -22.97
N TYR A 590 -17.86 -21.12 -24.15
CA TYR A 590 -19.10 -21.21 -24.90
C TYR A 590 -18.87 -21.82 -26.30
N GLU A 591 -19.61 -22.89 -26.58
CA GLU A 591 -19.80 -23.40 -27.94
C GLU A 591 -20.98 -22.66 -28.60
N SER A 592 -22.00 -22.27 -27.83
CA SER A 592 -23.10 -21.41 -28.20
C SER A 592 -23.66 -20.67 -26.99
N GLU A 593 -24.64 -19.81 -27.15
CA GLU A 593 -25.30 -19.11 -26.03
C GLU A 593 -25.97 -20.06 -25.04
N THR A 594 -26.34 -21.26 -25.47
CA THR A 594 -27.01 -22.30 -24.66
C THR A 594 -26.13 -23.48 -24.31
N THR A 595 -24.91 -23.55 -24.85
CA THR A 595 -24.00 -24.69 -24.69
C THR A 595 -22.67 -24.17 -24.12
N SER A 596 -22.45 -24.39 -22.84
CA SER A 596 -21.29 -23.82 -22.13
C SER A 596 -20.77 -24.74 -21.05
N ALA A 597 -19.53 -24.48 -20.63
CA ALA A 597 -18.90 -25.05 -19.46
C ALA A 597 -18.27 -23.93 -18.62
N THR A 598 -18.51 -23.92 -17.32
CA THR A 598 -17.99 -22.94 -16.38
C THR A 598 -16.97 -23.59 -15.46
N LEU A 599 -15.86 -22.90 -15.26
CA LEU A 599 -14.75 -23.25 -14.37
C LEU A 599 -14.70 -22.23 -13.26
N THR A 600 -14.96 -22.68 -12.02
CA THR A 600 -15.04 -21.82 -10.84
C THR A 600 -13.92 -22.19 -9.88
N PRO A 601 -13.13 -21.25 -9.37
CA PRO A 601 -12.13 -21.54 -8.36
C PRO A 601 -12.80 -22.01 -7.05
N VAL A 602 -12.22 -23.02 -6.40
CA VAL A 602 -12.75 -23.60 -5.15
C VAL A 602 -12.37 -22.74 -3.94
N THR A 603 -11.23 -22.06 -4.02
CA THR A 603 -10.71 -21.17 -2.98
C THR A 603 -10.30 -19.83 -3.58
N ASP A 604 -10.09 -18.86 -2.73
CA ASP A 604 -9.50 -17.58 -3.16
C ASP A 604 -8.01 -17.76 -3.52
N LEU A 605 -7.73 -17.82 -4.80
CA LEU A 605 -6.39 -17.98 -5.32
C LEU A 605 -5.61 -16.63 -5.38
N MET A 606 -6.33 -15.52 -5.44
CA MET A 606 -5.71 -14.20 -5.51
C MET A 606 -5.16 -13.75 -4.15
N SER A 607 -5.83 -14.08 -3.05
CA SER A 607 -5.37 -13.73 -1.70
C SER A 607 -4.22 -14.62 -1.20
N GLN A 608 -3.95 -15.74 -1.85
CA GLN A 608 -2.89 -16.68 -1.45
C GLN A 608 -1.48 -16.27 -1.91
N ARG A 609 -1.36 -15.26 -2.77
CA ARG A 609 -0.05 -14.81 -3.19
C ARG A 609 0.71 -14.16 -2.02
N PRO A 610 2.04 -14.33 -1.93
CA PRO A 610 2.83 -13.65 -0.92
C PRO A 610 2.83 -12.13 -1.15
N ASN A 611 3.01 -11.38 -0.06
CA ASN A 611 3.24 -9.95 -0.17
C ASN A 611 4.43 -9.66 -1.06
N SER A 612 4.27 -8.77 -2.02
CA SER A 612 5.28 -8.39 -3.00
C SER A 612 5.70 -6.93 -2.81
N GLU A 613 6.98 -6.65 -3.03
CA GLU A 613 7.51 -5.29 -3.04
C GLU A 613 7.32 -4.60 -4.38
N GLU A 614 7.14 -5.39 -5.42
CA GLU A 614 6.97 -4.86 -6.76
C GLU A 614 5.50 -4.61 -7.10
N ARG A 615 5.26 -3.55 -7.86
CA ARG A 615 3.92 -3.14 -8.30
C ARG A 615 3.26 -4.15 -9.23
N GLU A 616 4.04 -5.07 -9.77
CA GLU A 616 3.55 -5.97 -10.80
C GLU A 616 2.43 -6.87 -10.29
N GLY A 617 2.54 -7.47 -9.12
CA GLY A 617 1.42 -8.18 -8.46
C GLY A 617 0.64 -9.16 -9.35
N TRP A 618 1.30 -9.75 -10.37
CA TRP A 618 0.69 -10.67 -11.30
C TRP A 618 0.47 -12.04 -10.68
N THR A 619 -0.65 -12.67 -11.01
CA THR A 619 -0.98 -14.04 -10.63
C THR A 619 -1.17 -14.86 -11.89
N TYR A 620 -0.45 -15.99 -11.97
CA TYR A 620 -0.59 -16.93 -13.07
C TYR A 620 -1.71 -17.93 -12.79
N PHE A 621 -2.54 -18.14 -13.80
CA PHE A 621 -3.60 -19.16 -13.78
C PHE A 621 -3.37 -20.18 -14.89
N ALA A 622 -3.41 -21.47 -14.50
CA ALA A 622 -3.49 -22.60 -15.43
C ALA A 622 -4.77 -23.36 -15.09
N ILE A 623 -5.81 -23.13 -15.87
CA ILE A 623 -7.16 -23.65 -15.63
C ILE A 623 -7.36 -24.93 -16.43
N PRO A 624 -7.41 -26.12 -15.79
CA PRO A 624 -7.65 -27.36 -16.51
C PRO A 624 -9.05 -27.40 -17.08
N LEU A 625 -9.19 -27.67 -18.37
CA LEU A 625 -10.50 -27.70 -19.04
C LEU A 625 -11.43 -28.80 -18.50
N ALA A 626 -10.86 -29.87 -17.95
CA ALA A 626 -11.60 -30.95 -17.28
C ALA A 626 -12.04 -30.58 -15.84
N GLY A 627 -11.47 -29.50 -15.28
CA GLY A 627 -11.57 -29.21 -13.84
C GLY A 627 -10.65 -30.11 -13.01
N ASP A 628 -10.40 -29.70 -11.76
CA ASP A 628 -9.62 -30.45 -10.77
C ASP A 628 -10.04 -30.07 -9.34
N GLU A 629 -9.17 -30.31 -8.34
CA GLU A 629 -9.41 -29.95 -6.94
C GLU A 629 -9.47 -28.43 -6.69
N GLN A 630 -8.79 -27.63 -7.53
CA GLN A 630 -8.78 -26.17 -7.43
C GLN A 630 -9.85 -25.51 -8.30
N TRP A 631 -10.29 -26.16 -9.37
CA TRP A 631 -11.23 -25.63 -10.36
C TRP A 631 -12.42 -26.55 -10.57
N LYS A 632 -13.56 -26.18 -9.98
CA LYS A 632 -14.80 -26.92 -10.16
C LYS A 632 -15.38 -26.64 -11.54
N ARG A 633 -15.52 -27.68 -12.36
CA ARG A 633 -16.18 -27.61 -13.65
C ARG A 633 -17.67 -27.92 -13.54
N ALA A 634 -18.50 -27.11 -14.19
CA ALA A 634 -19.93 -27.31 -14.36
C ALA A 634 -20.33 -27.10 -15.81
N GLY A 635 -21.40 -27.71 -16.29
CA GLY A 635 -21.89 -27.61 -17.65
C GLY A 635 -21.62 -28.87 -18.49
N VAL A 636 -21.62 -28.70 -19.82
CA VAL A 636 -21.53 -29.84 -20.78
C VAL A 636 -20.11 -30.00 -21.34
N ASP A 637 -19.82 -31.13 -21.94
CA ASP A 637 -18.57 -31.32 -22.67
C ASP A 637 -18.63 -30.63 -24.00
N LEU A 638 -17.69 -29.69 -24.19
CA LEU A 638 -17.57 -28.88 -25.40
C LEU A 638 -16.61 -29.51 -26.38
N LYS A 639 -16.92 -29.45 -27.65
CA LYS A 639 -16.01 -29.84 -28.74
C LYS A 639 -15.20 -28.65 -29.28
N GLN A 640 -15.79 -27.49 -29.16
CA GLN A 640 -15.27 -26.25 -29.71
C GLN A 640 -15.61 -25.09 -28.74
N VAL A 641 -14.80 -24.05 -28.74
CA VAL A 641 -15.07 -22.78 -28.08
C VAL A 641 -15.16 -21.69 -29.13
N ASN A 642 -16.31 -21.04 -29.18
CA ASN A 642 -16.53 -19.90 -30.07
C ASN A 642 -16.26 -18.57 -29.37
N TYR A 643 -16.45 -18.52 -28.07
CA TYR A 643 -16.05 -17.39 -27.23
C TYR A 643 -15.92 -17.82 -25.77
N LEU A 644 -15.27 -16.99 -24.97
CA LEU A 644 -15.14 -17.19 -23.54
C LEU A 644 -15.50 -15.91 -22.77
N THR A 645 -15.81 -16.10 -21.49
CA THR A 645 -15.90 -14.98 -20.56
C THR A 645 -14.99 -15.19 -19.35
N ILE A 646 -14.39 -14.11 -18.87
CA ILE A 646 -13.65 -14.07 -17.61
C ILE A 646 -14.42 -13.09 -16.71
N GLY A 647 -15.08 -13.63 -15.68
CA GLY A 647 -15.94 -12.87 -14.79
C GLY A 647 -15.23 -12.52 -13.49
N PHE A 648 -15.48 -11.31 -12.98
CA PHE A 648 -14.94 -10.81 -11.73
C PHE A 648 -16.06 -10.23 -10.87
N ASP A 649 -15.95 -10.42 -9.55
CA ASP A 649 -16.81 -9.74 -8.59
C ASP A 649 -16.27 -8.33 -8.36
N SER A 650 -17.12 -7.33 -8.62
CA SER A 650 -16.83 -5.95 -8.30
C SER A 650 -17.68 -5.51 -7.11
N TRP A 651 -17.21 -5.60 -5.93
CA TRP A 651 -17.94 -5.25 -4.70
C TRP A 651 -18.30 -3.77 -4.59
N GLY A 652 -18.86 -3.21 -5.65
CA GLY A 652 -19.54 -1.92 -5.59
C GLY A 652 -18.65 -0.69 -5.39
N ALA A 653 -17.34 -0.83 -5.39
CA ALA A 653 -16.45 0.29 -5.26
C ALA A 653 -15.72 0.57 -6.58
N PRO A 654 -15.80 1.76 -7.11
CA PRO A 654 -15.15 2.16 -8.35
C PRO A 654 -13.71 2.59 -8.18
N PRO A 655 -12.95 2.50 -9.26
CA PRO A 655 -13.04 1.57 -10.37
C PRO A 655 -12.25 0.28 -10.11
N LEU A 656 -12.72 -0.86 -10.58
CA LEU A 656 -11.92 -2.08 -10.63
C LEU A 656 -11.04 -2.02 -11.90
N ARG A 657 -9.74 -2.12 -11.73
CA ARG A 657 -8.78 -2.20 -12.84
C ARG A 657 -8.25 -3.61 -12.96
N ILE A 658 -8.32 -4.19 -14.14
CA ILE A 658 -7.90 -5.55 -14.42
C ILE A 658 -6.94 -5.51 -15.62
N TRP A 659 -5.82 -6.22 -15.48
CA TRP A 659 -4.95 -6.53 -16.61
C TRP A 659 -4.92 -8.02 -16.82
N ILE A 660 -5.05 -8.45 -18.07
CA ILE A 660 -4.91 -9.84 -18.49
C ILE A 660 -3.80 -9.91 -19.52
N ASP A 661 -2.90 -10.89 -19.37
CA ASP A 661 -1.76 -11.06 -20.24
C ASP A 661 -1.42 -12.54 -20.43
N GLY A 662 -0.71 -12.90 -21.48
CA GLY A 662 -0.32 -14.28 -21.75
C GLY A 662 -1.49 -15.25 -21.91
N LEU A 663 -2.66 -14.80 -22.39
CA LEU A 663 -3.83 -15.64 -22.57
C LEU A 663 -3.61 -16.63 -23.71
N ALA A 664 -3.60 -17.94 -23.37
CA ALA A 664 -3.25 -18.98 -24.34
C ALA A 664 -3.90 -20.34 -24.01
N TRP A 665 -3.96 -21.18 -25.01
CA TRP A 665 -4.35 -22.60 -24.85
C TRP A 665 -3.11 -23.48 -24.75
N LYS A 666 -3.03 -24.30 -23.70
CA LYS A 666 -2.03 -25.39 -23.64
C LYS A 666 -2.54 -26.65 -24.33
N THR A 667 -1.64 -27.33 -25.04
CA THR A 667 -1.91 -28.58 -25.75
C THR A 667 -1.28 -29.78 -25.07
N SER A 668 -1.92 -30.95 -25.19
CA SER A 668 -1.33 -32.22 -24.77
C SER A 668 -0.08 -32.52 -25.62
N GLY A 669 1.12 -32.41 -25.03
CA GLY A 669 2.39 -32.75 -25.69
C GLY A 669 3.52 -31.72 -25.60
N ARG A 670 3.31 -30.62 -24.92
CA ARG A 670 4.36 -29.72 -24.41
C ARG A 670 4.29 -29.70 -22.89
N GLU A 671 4.79 -30.77 -22.25
CA GLU A 671 5.15 -30.76 -20.84
C GLU A 671 6.53 -30.12 -20.65
#